data_7b737fd09dc1ffcb94359fa90f273afe
#
_entry.id   7b737fd09dc1ffcb94359fa90f273afe
#
_cell.length_a   1.000
_cell.length_b   1.000
_cell.length_c   1.000
_cell.angle_alpha   90.00
_cell.angle_beta   90.00
_cell.angle_gamma   90.00
#
_symmetry.space_group_name_H-M   'P 1'
#
loop_
_entity.id
_entity.type
_entity.pdbx_description
1 polymer ?
#
loop_
_entity_poly.entity_id
_entity_poly.type
_entity_poly.pdbx_seq_one_letter_code
_entity_poly.pdbx_strand_id
1 'polypeptide(L)'
;MRGANALVTEAEIMLNRAVREKGADTPVSFPNTAYYLPTILGMTGRTVEKVGDLQPVMKQARDMLHPVPSESKWTPYLGETLDSGMATLLAAETIEAVRFAYHLQPEPMPGFRLAGGTSFTSPDGNGKEGTADGHLNGPIDDIQLRSWGIQLVDGRMPGFAAIVGCAKSNAVAVKIVRELQRRNILCFLSGNVNGRSIIHQLQEEGVELGYDTYTVPFGTDTISAIYALGFATRSALTFGGLKPGMSREILLYNKDRVFAFVLALGEVDDLKYAAAAGAINFGFPVIADTVIPEILPTGVTTYEHVVSMPFNQIEGKDDLEKAERLVQKCIEVRGVKVKVSNVDVPVPYGSAFEGEVVRKADLRVEFGGKHSRAYEFLQMAKLDEVTDGKIELVGKGFEDIPPQGSMDVGIVIKVAGRQMQQDFEPVLERQIHYFINGASGIQHVGQRDIAWIRISNAAADKGFNLEHFGRILHARFHEDFGAIVDKVQVTIVTEPGLHAEWLEKARAAYDYRNKRLADLTDSKVDEFYSCTLCQSFAPNHVCVVSPERLGLCGAYNWLDCKASFSINPTGPNQPIKLGKQLDEKKGYWQGTNDYAKIGSHGVVNEVSMYSIMENPMTACGCFECIVMLIPEANGVMVVSREDTSMTPAGMTFSTLAGIAGGGLQTPGVMGVGKFYLISPKFISADGGFKRVVWMSSVLKETMSDELKAVCERDGDPDFLDKIADERNVTTVDELLAWLEAHNHPALAMEAMF
;
A
#
# COMPACT_ATOMS: atom_id res chain seq x y z
N MET A 1 18.32 30.68 -11.00
CA MET A 1 17.60 31.71 -11.79
C MET A 1 17.69 31.49 -13.30
N ARG A 2 18.87 31.27 -13.88
CA ARG A 2 18.99 30.99 -15.34
C ARG A 2 18.22 29.74 -15.73
N GLY A 3 18.34 28.65 -14.97
CA GLY A 3 17.59 27.42 -15.18
C GLY A 3 16.08 27.59 -15.03
N ALA A 4 15.63 28.38 -14.04
CA ALA A 4 14.21 28.70 -13.90
C ALA A 4 13.67 29.44 -15.11
N ASN A 5 14.43 30.43 -15.60
CA ASN A 5 14.07 31.18 -16.81
C ASN A 5 14.03 30.27 -18.06
N ALA A 6 15.00 29.40 -18.22
CA ALA A 6 15.00 28.41 -19.32
C ALA A 6 13.77 27.51 -19.29
N LEU A 7 13.42 26.98 -18.11
CA LEU A 7 12.27 26.09 -17.95
C LEU A 7 10.94 26.79 -18.18
N VAL A 8 10.77 28.01 -17.63
CA VAL A 8 9.54 28.81 -17.87
C VAL A 8 9.41 29.13 -19.37
N THR A 9 10.51 29.43 -20.03
CA THR A 9 10.51 29.67 -21.48
C THR A 9 10.12 28.43 -22.27
N GLU A 10 10.64 27.24 -21.89
CA GLU A 10 10.27 25.97 -22.52
C GLU A 10 8.79 25.66 -22.32
N ALA A 11 8.28 25.83 -21.09
CA ALA A 11 6.88 25.63 -20.79
C ALA A 11 5.95 26.56 -21.61
N GLU A 12 6.34 27.82 -21.77
CA GLU A 12 5.59 28.78 -22.62
C GLU A 12 5.59 28.35 -24.09
N ILE A 13 6.74 27.92 -24.62
CA ILE A 13 6.84 27.44 -26.00
C ILE A 13 5.91 26.24 -26.20
N MET A 14 5.94 25.25 -25.30
CA MET A 14 5.08 24.06 -25.35
C MET A 14 3.61 24.43 -25.22
N LEU A 15 3.24 25.29 -24.28
CA LEU A 15 1.87 25.74 -24.09
C LEU A 15 1.34 26.49 -25.32
N ASN A 16 2.11 27.45 -25.85
CA ASN A 16 1.73 28.19 -27.04
C ASN A 16 1.57 27.28 -28.28
N ARG A 17 2.41 26.25 -28.37
CA ARG A 17 2.28 25.24 -29.39
C ARG A 17 0.97 24.44 -29.21
N ALA A 18 0.67 23.99 -28.00
CA ALA A 18 -0.54 23.24 -27.68
C ALA A 18 -1.81 24.05 -27.98
N VAL A 19 -1.83 25.33 -27.61
CA VAL A 19 -2.96 26.24 -27.92
C VAL A 19 -3.16 26.37 -29.43
N ARG A 20 -2.10 26.45 -30.22
CA ARG A 20 -2.19 26.56 -31.68
C ARG A 20 -2.63 25.27 -32.36
N GLU A 21 -2.10 24.13 -31.93
CA GLU A 21 -2.31 22.84 -32.58
C GLU A 21 -3.58 22.13 -32.13
N LYS A 22 -3.91 22.24 -30.85
CA LYS A 22 -5.06 21.56 -30.25
C LYS A 22 -6.22 22.48 -29.88
N GLY A 23 -5.93 23.75 -29.60
CA GLY A 23 -6.90 24.74 -29.14
C GLY A 23 -6.88 24.93 -27.62
N ALA A 24 -7.24 26.12 -27.18
CA ALA A 24 -7.28 26.49 -25.76
C ALA A 24 -8.33 25.70 -24.97
N ASP A 25 -9.39 25.23 -25.60
CA ASP A 25 -10.48 24.47 -24.98
C ASP A 25 -10.20 22.95 -24.93
N THR A 26 -9.03 22.50 -25.37
CA THR A 26 -8.63 21.10 -25.27
C THR A 26 -8.59 20.67 -23.81
N PRO A 27 -9.31 19.60 -23.41
CA PRO A 27 -9.31 19.14 -22.03
C PRO A 27 -7.93 18.66 -21.57
N VAL A 28 -7.60 18.97 -20.33
CA VAL A 28 -6.48 18.38 -19.58
C VAL A 28 -7.10 17.41 -18.60
N SER A 29 -6.99 16.12 -18.88
CA SER A 29 -7.59 15.07 -18.08
C SER A 29 -6.51 14.19 -17.46
N PHE A 30 -6.62 13.96 -16.17
CA PHE A 30 -5.73 13.09 -15.39
C PHE A 30 -6.57 11.93 -14.88
N PRO A 31 -6.55 10.79 -15.56
CA PRO A 31 -7.37 9.65 -15.16
C PRO A 31 -6.91 9.08 -13.82
N ASN A 32 -7.87 8.64 -13.02
CA ASN A 32 -7.66 7.90 -11.77
C ASN A 32 -6.94 8.65 -10.64
N THR A 33 -7.02 9.98 -10.60
CA THR A 33 -6.48 10.76 -9.50
C THR A 33 -7.37 11.93 -9.13
N ALA A 34 -7.56 12.13 -7.83
CA ALA A 34 -8.16 13.34 -7.27
C ALA A 34 -7.10 14.46 -7.10
N TYR A 35 -5.84 14.13 -7.29
CA TYR A 35 -4.70 15.00 -7.00
C TYR A 35 -3.87 15.25 -8.25
N TYR A 36 -4.24 16.25 -9.00
CA TYR A 36 -3.50 16.70 -10.17
C TYR A 36 -3.03 18.14 -10.01
N LEU A 37 -1.85 18.45 -10.53
CA LEU A 37 -1.26 19.80 -10.51
C LEU A 37 -1.35 20.46 -9.13
N PRO A 38 -0.87 19.82 -8.05
CA PRO A 38 -1.03 20.30 -6.69
C PRO A 38 -0.30 21.63 -6.45
N THR A 39 0.77 21.91 -7.18
CA THR A 39 1.50 23.16 -7.09
C THR A 39 0.68 24.31 -7.66
N ILE A 40 0.13 24.13 -8.86
CA ILE A 40 -0.71 25.15 -9.49
C ILE A 40 -1.91 25.44 -8.59
N LEU A 41 -2.60 24.41 -8.13
CA LEU A 41 -3.75 24.56 -7.23
C LEU A 41 -3.35 25.23 -5.90
N GLY A 42 -2.31 24.74 -5.25
CA GLY A 42 -1.89 25.24 -3.93
C GLY A 42 -1.36 26.65 -3.95
N MET A 43 -0.66 27.03 -5.02
CA MET A 43 -0.01 28.35 -5.14
C MET A 43 -0.89 29.41 -5.77
N THR A 44 -1.75 29.02 -6.70
CA THR A 44 -2.56 29.98 -7.46
C THR A 44 -4.05 29.91 -7.11
N GLY A 45 -4.49 28.87 -6.40
CA GLY A 45 -5.90 28.60 -6.14
C GLY A 45 -6.69 28.23 -7.40
N ARG A 46 -6.02 27.93 -8.53
CA ARG A 46 -6.66 27.65 -9.82
C ARG A 46 -6.74 26.14 -10.03
N THR A 47 -7.88 25.70 -10.53
CA THR A 47 -8.03 24.38 -11.15
C THR A 47 -7.74 24.51 -12.64
N VAL A 48 -7.14 23.45 -13.22
CA VAL A 48 -6.83 23.36 -14.65
C VAL A 48 -7.70 22.27 -15.25
N GLU A 49 -8.66 22.65 -16.08
CA GLU A 49 -9.56 21.71 -16.76
C GLU A 49 -9.21 21.64 -18.27
N LYS A 50 -8.63 22.70 -18.82
CA LYS A 50 -8.27 22.81 -20.21
C LYS A 50 -6.94 23.55 -20.42
N VAL A 51 -6.35 23.37 -21.58
CA VAL A 51 -5.05 23.95 -21.96
C VAL A 51 -5.01 25.47 -21.75
N GLY A 52 -6.09 26.18 -22.06
CA GLY A 52 -6.17 27.62 -21.87
C GLY A 52 -6.02 28.09 -20.42
N ASP A 53 -6.39 27.25 -19.46
CA ASP A 53 -6.27 27.59 -18.02
C ASP A 53 -4.82 27.70 -17.56
N LEU A 54 -3.88 27.16 -18.32
CA LEU A 54 -2.45 27.23 -18.04
C LEU A 54 -1.83 28.58 -18.45
N GLN A 55 -2.46 29.36 -19.33
CA GLN A 55 -1.92 30.66 -19.78
C GLN A 55 -1.73 31.66 -18.61
N PRO A 56 -2.72 31.91 -17.73
CA PRO A 56 -2.52 32.76 -16.57
C PRO A 56 -1.53 32.21 -15.56
N VAL A 57 -1.36 30.87 -15.47
CA VAL A 57 -0.35 30.25 -14.62
C VAL A 57 1.04 30.56 -15.12
N MET A 58 1.29 30.42 -16.42
CA MET A 58 2.58 30.73 -17.02
C MET A 58 2.90 32.23 -16.97
N LYS A 59 1.89 33.10 -17.11
CA LYS A 59 2.08 34.52 -16.87
C LYS A 59 2.56 34.76 -15.43
N GLN A 60 1.93 34.16 -14.44
CA GLN A 60 2.36 34.30 -13.05
C GLN A 60 3.78 33.77 -12.84
N ALA A 61 4.13 32.62 -13.42
CA ALA A 61 5.48 32.08 -13.36
C ALA A 61 6.51 33.02 -13.97
N ARG A 62 6.18 33.65 -15.10
CA ARG A 62 7.03 34.67 -15.77
C ARG A 62 7.22 35.91 -14.90
N ASP A 63 6.15 36.37 -14.24
CA ASP A 63 6.18 37.57 -13.38
C ASP A 63 7.01 37.31 -12.09
N MET A 64 7.22 36.07 -11.68
CA MET A 64 8.08 35.65 -10.55
C MET A 64 9.58 35.61 -10.91
N LEU A 65 9.94 35.67 -12.19
CA LEU A 65 11.34 35.62 -12.60
C LEU A 65 12.02 36.97 -12.42
N HIS A 66 13.10 37.00 -11.67
CA HIS A 66 13.93 38.18 -11.49
C HIS A 66 15.00 38.26 -12.57
N PRO A 67 15.39 39.48 -13.01
CA PRO A 67 16.50 39.67 -13.93
C PRO A 67 17.79 39.04 -13.40
N VAL A 68 18.51 38.34 -14.27
CA VAL A 68 19.82 37.79 -13.93
C VAL A 68 20.90 38.77 -14.40
N PRO A 69 21.67 39.38 -13.49
CA PRO A 69 22.77 40.22 -13.86
C PRO A 69 23.83 39.52 -14.70
N SER A 70 24.49 40.23 -15.58
CA SER A 70 25.57 39.70 -16.40
C SER A 70 26.88 39.48 -15.63
N GLU A 71 26.96 39.94 -14.40
CA GLU A 71 28.15 39.86 -13.55
C GLU A 71 28.31 38.47 -12.94
N SER A 72 29.53 37.95 -12.96
CA SER A 72 29.86 36.57 -12.52
C SER A 72 29.85 36.33 -11.00
N LYS A 73 29.59 37.34 -10.17
CA LYS A 73 29.62 37.27 -8.72
C LYS A 73 28.35 37.78 -8.04
N TRP A 74 27.22 37.61 -8.67
CA TRP A 74 25.96 37.99 -8.06
C TRP A 74 25.35 36.82 -7.27
N THR A 75 24.93 37.08 -6.03
CA THR A 75 24.23 36.12 -5.18
C THR A 75 22.81 36.65 -4.99
N PRO A 76 21.78 35.90 -5.39
CA PRO A 76 20.40 36.30 -5.19
C PRO A 76 20.07 36.32 -3.69
N TYR A 77 19.18 37.19 -3.27
CA TYR A 77 18.64 37.11 -1.93
C TYR A 77 17.53 36.03 -1.86
N LEU A 78 17.14 35.63 -0.65
CA LEU A 78 16.24 34.51 -0.41
C LEU A 78 14.90 34.63 -1.17
N GLY A 79 14.29 35.82 -1.21
CA GLY A 79 13.03 36.05 -1.93
C GLY A 79 13.13 35.74 -3.41
N GLU A 80 14.17 36.24 -4.09
CA GLU A 80 14.40 35.98 -5.52
C GLU A 80 14.61 34.48 -5.81
N THR A 81 15.25 33.78 -4.91
CA THR A 81 15.49 32.35 -5.05
C THR A 81 14.18 31.56 -4.86
N LEU A 82 13.36 31.92 -3.88
CA LEU A 82 12.06 31.31 -3.64
C LEU A 82 11.12 31.55 -4.83
N ASP A 83 11.05 32.79 -5.33
CA ASP A 83 10.27 33.15 -6.53
C ASP A 83 10.70 32.31 -7.75
N SER A 84 12.02 32.19 -7.96
CA SER A 84 12.56 31.36 -9.05
C SER A 84 12.19 29.88 -8.89
N GLY A 85 12.21 29.35 -7.67
CA GLY A 85 11.77 27.99 -7.35
C GLY A 85 10.28 27.80 -7.62
N MET A 86 9.46 28.76 -7.22
CA MET A 86 8.02 28.78 -7.48
C MET A 86 7.72 28.77 -8.98
N ALA A 87 8.37 29.66 -9.74
CA ALA A 87 8.25 29.71 -11.20
C ALA A 87 8.63 28.37 -11.85
N THR A 88 9.69 27.73 -11.37
CA THR A 88 10.14 26.42 -11.84
C THR A 88 9.06 25.35 -11.67
N LEU A 89 8.40 25.31 -10.52
CA LEU A 89 7.37 24.31 -10.23
C LEU A 89 6.10 24.54 -11.05
N LEU A 90 5.67 25.78 -11.21
CA LEU A 90 4.53 26.12 -12.07
C LEU A 90 4.80 25.73 -13.52
N ALA A 91 6.03 25.98 -14.00
CA ALA A 91 6.45 25.59 -15.34
C ALA A 91 6.49 24.06 -15.51
N ALA A 92 7.01 23.33 -14.54
CA ALA A 92 7.05 21.87 -14.57
C ALA A 92 5.65 21.25 -14.66
N GLU A 93 4.71 21.68 -13.82
CA GLU A 93 3.33 21.20 -13.89
C GLU A 93 2.60 21.62 -15.16
N THR A 94 2.93 22.80 -15.71
CA THR A 94 2.40 23.25 -17.01
C THR A 94 2.89 22.34 -18.14
N ILE A 95 4.17 21.99 -18.19
CA ILE A 95 4.71 21.06 -19.17
C ILE A 95 3.99 19.70 -19.08
N GLU A 96 3.79 19.22 -17.87
CA GLU A 96 3.09 17.98 -17.64
C GLU A 96 1.63 18.01 -18.13
N ALA A 97 0.89 19.06 -17.77
CA ALA A 97 -0.49 19.24 -18.21
C ALA A 97 -0.60 19.31 -19.75
N VAL A 98 0.32 20.01 -20.41
CA VAL A 98 0.39 20.09 -21.87
C VAL A 98 0.61 18.70 -22.48
N ARG A 99 1.50 17.90 -21.90
CA ARG A 99 1.73 16.53 -22.39
C ARG A 99 0.48 15.68 -22.28
N PHE A 100 -0.29 15.79 -21.19
CA PHE A 100 -1.57 15.12 -21.07
C PHE A 100 -2.57 15.51 -22.16
N ALA A 101 -2.63 16.79 -22.50
CA ALA A 101 -3.48 17.28 -23.59
C ALA A 101 -3.11 16.67 -24.96
N TYR A 102 -1.85 16.25 -25.12
CA TYR A 102 -1.41 15.52 -26.32
C TYR A 102 -1.58 14.00 -26.20
N HIS A 103 -2.14 13.49 -25.08
CA HIS A 103 -2.22 12.05 -24.81
C HIS A 103 -0.87 11.34 -24.96
N LEU A 104 0.21 12.03 -24.65
CA LEU A 104 1.54 11.45 -24.63
C LEU A 104 1.63 10.50 -23.46
N GLN A 105 1.41 9.22 -23.74
CA GLN A 105 1.61 8.16 -22.78
C GLN A 105 3.11 7.99 -22.53
N PRO A 106 3.52 7.64 -21.30
CA PRO A 106 4.89 7.31 -21.05
C PRO A 106 5.29 6.07 -21.87
N GLU A 107 6.33 6.20 -22.63
CA GLU A 107 6.98 5.04 -23.21
C GLU A 107 7.91 4.45 -22.14
N PRO A 108 7.75 3.16 -21.77
CA PRO A 108 8.64 2.55 -20.79
C PRO A 108 10.07 2.51 -21.35
N MET A 109 11.04 2.79 -20.50
CA MET A 109 12.44 2.58 -20.83
C MET A 109 12.68 1.10 -21.14
N PRO A 110 13.59 0.78 -22.09
CA PRO A 110 13.98 -0.61 -22.32
C PRO A 110 14.40 -1.31 -21.02
N GLY A 111 13.82 -2.47 -20.73
CA GLY A 111 14.04 -3.21 -19.47
C GLY A 111 13.23 -2.76 -18.28
N PHE A 112 12.38 -1.71 -18.40
CA PHE A 112 11.46 -1.31 -17.35
C PHE A 112 10.30 -2.31 -17.28
N ARG A 113 10.18 -3.00 -16.16
CA ARG A 113 9.03 -3.85 -15.85
C ARG A 113 8.16 -3.14 -14.85
N LEU A 114 6.90 -2.93 -15.20
CA LEU A 114 5.90 -2.63 -14.21
C LEU A 114 5.67 -3.85 -13.33
N ALA A 115 5.44 -3.63 -12.06
CA ALA A 115 4.87 -4.63 -11.20
C ALA A 115 3.64 -5.21 -11.90
N GLY A 116 3.58 -6.51 -11.97
CA GLY A 116 2.50 -7.17 -12.67
C GLY A 116 2.85 -7.60 -14.13
N GLY A 117 4.09 -7.36 -14.74
CA GLY A 117 4.52 -7.78 -16.11
C GLY A 117 3.63 -7.27 -17.22
N THR A 118 2.76 -6.33 -16.95
CA THR A 118 2.11 -5.56 -17.98
C THR A 118 3.16 -4.59 -18.52
N SER A 119 3.73 -4.89 -19.68
CA SER A 119 4.29 -3.84 -20.51
C SER A 119 3.19 -2.79 -20.69
N PHE A 120 3.53 -1.51 -20.58
CA PHE A 120 2.63 -0.46 -21.07
C PHE A 120 2.44 -0.72 -22.56
N THR A 121 1.30 -1.29 -22.91
CA THR A 121 0.85 -1.30 -24.30
C THR A 121 0.15 0.03 -24.51
N SER A 122 0.50 0.72 -25.58
CA SER A 122 -0.27 1.85 -26.08
C SER A 122 -1.75 1.48 -26.11
N PRO A 123 -2.67 2.38 -25.72
CA PRO A 123 -4.11 2.10 -25.73
C PRO A 123 -4.67 1.66 -27.09
N ASP A 124 -3.94 1.88 -28.17
CA ASP A 124 -4.27 1.49 -29.54
C ASP A 124 -3.81 0.07 -29.91
N GLY A 125 -3.22 -0.70 -28.98
CA GLY A 125 -2.87 -2.12 -29.19
C GLY A 125 -1.76 -2.39 -30.19
N ASN A 126 -1.15 -1.38 -30.78
CA ASN A 126 -0.04 -1.50 -31.69
C ASN A 126 1.29 -1.46 -30.91
N GLY A 127 1.68 -2.60 -30.35
CA GLY A 127 2.92 -2.79 -29.60
C GLY A 127 4.16 -2.51 -30.45
N LYS A 128 4.52 -1.25 -30.64
CA LYS A 128 5.87 -0.86 -31.01
C LYS A 128 6.69 -0.74 -29.73
N GLU A 129 7.76 -1.50 -29.63
CA GLU A 129 8.80 -1.27 -28.64
C GLU A 129 9.24 0.18 -28.75
N GLY A 130 8.94 0.97 -27.69
CA GLY A 130 9.22 2.39 -27.65
C GLY A 130 10.71 2.69 -27.58
N THR A 131 11.09 3.80 -28.15
CA THR A 131 12.43 4.38 -28.07
C THR A 131 12.70 4.98 -26.68
N ALA A 132 13.96 5.04 -26.30
CA ALA A 132 14.57 5.18 -24.98
C ALA A 132 14.22 6.40 -24.10
N ASP A 133 13.28 7.28 -24.45
CA ASP A 133 12.96 8.50 -23.70
C ASP A 133 11.70 8.36 -22.83
N GLY A 134 11.48 7.17 -22.27
CA GLY A 134 10.31 6.86 -21.49
C GLY A 134 10.16 7.73 -20.24
N HIS A 135 9.20 8.63 -20.27
CA HIS A 135 8.77 9.41 -19.13
C HIS A 135 7.48 8.82 -18.59
N LEU A 136 7.41 8.53 -17.30
CA LEU A 136 6.14 8.32 -16.64
C LEU A 136 5.43 9.66 -16.53
N ASN A 137 4.42 9.87 -17.36
CA ASN A 137 3.63 11.09 -17.37
C ASN A 137 2.33 10.84 -16.63
N GLY A 138 2.13 11.51 -15.55
CA GLY A 138 0.84 11.61 -14.94
C GLY A 138 0.84 11.50 -13.43
N PRO A 139 -0.20 12.07 -12.85
CA PRO A 139 -0.41 11.94 -11.43
C PRO A 139 -0.66 10.46 -11.13
N ILE A 140 0.02 9.97 -10.12
CA ILE A 140 -0.20 8.64 -9.57
C ILE A 140 -1.13 8.80 -8.40
N ASP A 141 -2.22 8.07 -8.42
CA ASP A 141 -3.00 7.81 -7.22
C ASP A 141 -2.52 6.49 -6.57
N ASP A 142 -3.02 6.21 -5.39
CA ASP A 142 -2.67 4.98 -4.67
C ASP A 142 -3.25 3.73 -5.35
N ILE A 143 -4.32 3.84 -6.14
CA ILE A 143 -4.86 2.75 -6.97
C ILE A 143 -3.83 2.37 -8.03
N GLN A 144 -3.23 3.36 -8.66
CA GLN A 144 -2.21 3.14 -9.67
C GLN A 144 -0.91 2.58 -9.07
N LEU A 145 -0.46 3.11 -7.94
CA LEU A 145 0.69 2.55 -7.21
C LEU A 145 0.47 1.08 -6.83
N ARG A 146 -0.74 0.74 -6.39
CA ARG A 146 -1.10 -0.66 -6.10
C ARG A 146 -1.15 -1.52 -7.33
N SER A 147 -1.65 -1.00 -8.45
CA SER A 147 -1.63 -1.74 -9.72
C SER A 147 -0.21 -2.07 -10.17
N TRP A 148 0.77 -1.30 -9.72
CA TRP A 148 2.20 -1.52 -9.93
C TRP A 148 2.87 -2.37 -8.84
N GLY A 149 2.09 -2.83 -7.83
CA GLY A 149 2.56 -3.73 -6.78
C GLY A 149 3.16 -3.02 -5.57
N ILE A 150 3.11 -1.69 -5.48
CA ILE A 150 3.49 -0.99 -4.26
C ILE A 150 2.40 -1.18 -3.23
N GLN A 151 2.72 -1.92 -2.19
CA GLN A 151 1.84 -2.14 -1.05
C GLN A 151 2.36 -1.35 0.15
N LEU A 152 1.52 -0.46 0.65
CA LEU A 152 1.78 0.26 1.89
C LEU A 152 1.14 -0.53 3.02
N VAL A 153 1.97 -1.07 3.87
CA VAL A 153 1.53 -1.99 4.91
C VAL A 153 1.75 -1.35 6.28
N ASP A 154 0.81 -1.57 7.21
CA ASP A 154 0.87 -1.10 8.60
C ASP A 154 0.94 0.43 8.77
N GLY A 155 0.32 1.19 7.86
CA GLY A 155 0.37 2.65 7.92
C GLY A 155 1.78 3.22 7.69
N ARG A 156 2.72 2.41 7.25
CA ARG A 156 4.06 2.85 6.87
C ARG A 156 3.99 3.51 5.51
N MET A 157 4.13 4.82 5.50
CA MET A 157 4.34 5.53 4.25
C MET A 157 5.78 5.35 3.80
N PRO A 158 6.05 5.09 2.50
CA PRO A 158 7.40 5.18 2.00
C PRO A 158 7.90 6.62 2.12
N GLY A 159 9.20 6.78 2.33
CA GLY A 159 9.88 8.02 2.04
C GLY A 159 10.01 8.19 0.52
N PHE A 160 10.29 9.40 0.08
CA PHE A 160 10.46 9.72 -1.35
C PHE A 160 11.78 10.41 -1.57
N ALA A 161 12.57 9.91 -2.52
CA ALA A 161 13.81 10.54 -2.95
C ALA A 161 13.81 10.78 -4.45
N ALA A 162 13.95 12.03 -4.87
CA ALA A 162 14.29 12.32 -6.25
C ALA A 162 15.82 12.27 -6.38
N ILE A 163 16.34 11.27 -7.09
CA ILE A 163 17.78 11.09 -7.31
C ILE A 163 18.11 11.58 -8.73
N VAL A 164 18.93 12.60 -8.81
CA VAL A 164 19.22 13.28 -10.07
C VAL A 164 20.71 13.23 -10.39
N GLY A 165 21.06 12.64 -11.51
CA GLY A 165 22.43 12.66 -12.03
C GLY A 165 23.12 11.29 -12.08
N CYS A 166 24.39 11.25 -11.74
CA CYS A 166 25.25 10.08 -11.85
C CYS A 166 26.15 9.95 -10.63
N ALA A 167 26.16 8.79 -10.01
CA ALA A 167 27.05 8.49 -8.89
C ALA A 167 28.51 8.30 -9.36
N LYS A 168 29.46 8.40 -8.45
CA LYS A 168 30.89 8.24 -8.70
C LYS A 168 31.25 6.94 -9.44
N SER A 169 30.54 5.84 -9.13
CA SER A 169 30.69 4.54 -9.77
C SER A 169 29.40 3.75 -9.71
N ASN A 170 29.30 2.67 -10.48
CA ASN A 170 28.16 1.76 -10.46
C ASN A 170 27.95 1.15 -9.07
N ALA A 171 29.03 0.69 -8.44
CA ALA A 171 28.96 0.12 -7.08
C ALA A 171 28.42 1.13 -6.06
N VAL A 172 28.79 2.41 -6.16
CA VAL A 172 28.26 3.50 -5.33
C VAL A 172 26.78 3.74 -5.62
N ALA A 173 26.37 3.73 -6.91
CA ALA A 173 24.97 3.86 -7.29
C ALA A 173 24.09 2.76 -6.66
N VAL A 174 24.52 1.52 -6.80
CA VAL A 174 23.85 0.34 -6.22
C VAL A 174 23.77 0.47 -4.70
N LYS A 175 24.88 0.84 -4.03
CA LYS A 175 24.90 1.00 -2.57
C LYS A 175 23.93 2.08 -2.10
N ILE A 176 23.90 3.25 -2.74
CA ILE A 176 22.96 4.33 -2.41
C ILE A 176 21.52 3.84 -2.49
N VAL A 177 21.15 3.24 -3.62
CA VAL A 177 19.77 2.79 -3.84
C VAL A 177 19.38 1.68 -2.84
N ARG A 178 20.27 0.71 -2.60
CA ARG A 178 19.99 -0.37 -1.62
C ARG A 178 19.83 0.18 -0.20
N GLU A 179 20.63 1.18 0.20
CA GLU A 179 20.47 1.82 1.49
C GLU A 179 19.17 2.60 1.62
N LEU A 180 18.67 3.20 0.55
CA LEU A 180 17.36 3.86 0.52
C LEU A 180 16.21 2.84 0.55
N GLN A 181 16.27 1.77 -0.23
CA GLN A 181 15.29 0.67 -0.21
C GLN A 181 15.14 0.06 1.20
N ARG A 182 16.25 -0.21 1.88
CA ARG A 182 16.26 -0.72 3.27
C ARG A 182 15.57 0.22 4.25
N ARG A 183 15.45 1.49 3.91
CA ARG A 183 14.81 2.54 4.71
C ARG A 183 13.39 2.88 4.27
N ASN A 184 12.80 2.04 3.43
CA ASN A 184 11.47 2.26 2.86
C ASN A 184 11.37 3.60 2.11
N ILE A 185 12.35 3.91 1.28
CA ILE A 185 12.39 5.14 0.48
C ILE A 185 12.25 4.79 -0.99
N LEU A 186 11.18 5.29 -1.61
CA LEU A 186 10.91 5.17 -3.03
C LEU A 186 11.80 6.14 -3.80
N CYS A 187 12.63 5.60 -4.70
CA CYS A 187 13.62 6.34 -5.45
C CYS A 187 13.10 6.68 -6.85
N PHE A 188 12.96 7.95 -7.16
CA PHE A 188 12.67 8.46 -8.50
C PHE A 188 13.98 8.85 -9.16
N LEU A 189 14.40 8.05 -10.15
CA LEU A 189 15.72 8.14 -10.77
C LEU A 189 15.66 8.98 -12.04
N SER A 190 16.59 9.92 -12.23
CA SER A 190 16.53 10.83 -13.36
C SER A 190 17.83 11.58 -13.63
N GLY A 191 17.84 12.29 -14.76
CA GLY A 191 18.91 13.18 -15.15
C GLY A 191 20.20 12.45 -15.53
N ASN A 192 21.21 13.23 -15.90
CA ASN A 192 22.52 12.72 -16.28
C ASN A 192 23.64 13.68 -15.91
N VAL A 193 24.87 13.18 -15.91
CA VAL A 193 26.11 13.94 -15.89
C VAL A 193 26.96 13.46 -17.07
N ASN A 194 27.25 14.34 -18.01
CA ASN A 194 28.00 14.03 -19.23
C ASN A 194 27.43 12.80 -19.99
N GLY A 195 26.10 12.72 -20.10
CA GLY A 195 25.40 11.65 -20.79
C GLY A 195 25.26 10.32 -20.00
N ARG A 196 25.77 10.23 -18.80
CA ARG A 196 25.64 9.04 -17.93
C ARG A 196 24.70 9.34 -16.77
N SER A 197 23.83 8.38 -16.46
CA SER A 197 22.80 8.48 -15.42
C SER A 197 22.94 7.36 -14.41
N ILE A 198 22.44 7.60 -13.20
CA ILE A 198 22.28 6.53 -12.20
C ILE A 198 21.43 5.37 -12.74
N ILE A 199 20.47 5.63 -13.64
CA ILE A 199 19.67 4.61 -14.30
C ILE A 199 20.57 3.64 -15.07
N HIS A 200 21.48 4.16 -15.90
CA HIS A 200 22.44 3.34 -16.64
C HIS A 200 23.33 2.53 -15.69
N GLN A 201 23.80 3.16 -14.61
CA GLN A 201 24.67 2.51 -13.63
C GLN A 201 23.98 1.30 -12.97
N LEU A 202 22.69 1.43 -12.62
CA LEU A 202 21.91 0.37 -12.00
C LEU A 202 21.61 -0.76 -13.01
N GLN A 203 21.27 -0.41 -14.25
CA GLN A 203 21.02 -1.38 -15.32
C GLN A 203 22.26 -2.21 -15.65
N GLU A 204 23.42 -1.58 -15.74
CA GLU A 204 24.71 -2.26 -15.98
C GLU A 204 25.06 -3.30 -14.88
N GLU A 205 24.59 -3.05 -13.64
CA GLU A 205 24.76 -3.96 -12.50
C GLU A 205 23.58 -4.95 -12.32
N GLY A 206 22.66 -5.00 -13.28
CA GLY A 206 21.53 -5.92 -13.26
C GLY A 206 20.49 -5.63 -12.16
N VAL A 207 20.43 -4.40 -11.68
CA VAL A 207 19.39 -3.99 -10.73
C VAL A 207 18.09 -3.82 -11.49
N GLU A 208 17.06 -4.55 -11.06
CA GLU A 208 15.71 -4.36 -11.58
C GLU A 208 15.18 -2.99 -11.21
N LEU A 209 14.59 -2.30 -12.19
CA LEU A 209 13.98 -0.98 -12.00
C LEU A 209 12.47 -1.13 -12.12
N GLY A 210 11.75 -0.56 -11.15
CA GLY A 210 10.30 -0.62 -11.10
C GLY A 210 9.74 -0.02 -9.82
N TYR A 211 8.43 0.09 -9.76
CA TYR A 211 7.74 0.51 -8.54
C TYR A 211 7.82 -0.54 -7.45
N ASP A 212 7.70 -1.80 -7.81
CA ASP A 212 7.81 -2.97 -6.94
C ASP A 212 9.19 -3.10 -6.29
N THR A 213 10.23 -2.56 -6.94
CA THR A 213 11.58 -2.49 -6.39
C THR A 213 11.96 -1.12 -5.82
N TYR A 214 11.01 -0.21 -5.73
CA TYR A 214 11.22 1.18 -5.26
C TYR A 214 12.30 1.94 -6.04
N THR A 215 12.47 1.63 -7.33
CA THR A 215 13.48 2.24 -8.22
C THR A 215 12.86 2.66 -9.53
N VAL A 216 12.17 3.78 -9.53
CA VAL A 216 11.36 4.24 -10.66
C VAL A 216 12.18 5.13 -11.60
N PRO A 217 12.51 4.69 -12.82
CA PRO A 217 13.23 5.50 -13.78
C PRO A 217 12.30 6.48 -14.49
N PHE A 218 12.71 7.75 -14.55
CA PHE A 218 11.99 8.81 -15.26
C PHE A 218 12.63 9.20 -16.60
N GLY A 219 13.89 8.87 -16.78
CA GLY A 219 14.66 9.21 -17.95
C GLY A 219 15.94 9.97 -17.61
N THR A 220 16.77 10.23 -18.63
CA THR A 220 18.11 10.76 -18.46
C THR A 220 18.25 12.22 -18.82
N ASP A 221 17.21 12.83 -19.39
CA ASP A 221 17.21 14.25 -19.75
C ASP A 221 16.79 15.16 -18.59
N THR A 222 16.91 16.43 -18.80
CA THR A 222 16.61 17.44 -17.78
C THR A 222 15.12 17.54 -17.45
N ILE A 223 14.26 17.34 -18.45
CA ILE A 223 12.81 17.37 -18.25
C ILE A 223 12.42 16.20 -17.35
N SER A 224 13.02 15.03 -17.54
CA SER A 224 12.84 13.86 -16.67
C SER A 224 13.23 14.14 -15.22
N ALA A 225 14.29 14.92 -14.98
CA ALA A 225 14.69 15.31 -13.62
C ALA A 225 13.63 16.16 -12.93
N ILE A 226 13.00 17.07 -13.67
CA ILE A 226 11.92 17.90 -13.15
C ILE A 226 10.66 17.09 -12.88
N TYR A 227 10.35 16.13 -13.75
CA TYR A 227 9.25 15.19 -13.51
C TYR A 227 9.48 14.32 -12.29
N ALA A 228 10.68 13.80 -12.10
CA ALA A 228 11.03 13.03 -10.93
C ALA A 228 10.79 13.83 -9.64
N LEU A 229 11.19 15.11 -9.63
CA LEU A 229 10.94 16.00 -8.52
C LEU A 229 9.45 16.27 -8.30
N GLY A 230 8.74 16.66 -9.35
CA GLY A 230 7.29 16.90 -9.29
C GLY A 230 6.52 15.66 -8.85
N PHE A 231 6.96 14.51 -9.31
CA PHE A 231 6.38 13.22 -8.98
C PHE A 231 6.63 12.81 -7.52
N ALA A 232 7.86 13.00 -7.03
CA ALA A 232 8.19 12.79 -5.63
C ALA A 232 7.33 13.69 -4.72
N THR A 233 7.17 14.95 -5.10
CA THR A 233 6.34 15.91 -4.38
C THR A 233 4.88 15.48 -4.35
N ARG A 234 4.30 15.12 -5.49
CA ARG A 234 2.89 14.68 -5.56
C ARG A 234 2.65 13.38 -4.82
N SER A 235 3.54 12.41 -4.97
CA SER A 235 3.45 11.15 -4.22
C SER A 235 3.48 11.42 -2.73
N ALA A 236 4.42 12.23 -2.28
CA ALA A 236 4.52 12.64 -0.90
C ALA A 236 3.24 13.33 -0.39
N LEU A 237 2.66 14.21 -1.18
CA LEU A 237 1.41 14.89 -0.86
C LEU A 237 0.22 13.92 -0.85
N THR A 238 0.07 13.07 -1.84
CA THR A 238 -1.01 12.08 -1.94
C THR A 238 -0.99 11.12 -0.76
N PHE A 239 0.17 10.57 -0.44
CA PHE A 239 0.32 9.68 0.72
C PHE A 239 0.20 10.38 2.07
N GLY A 240 0.47 11.67 2.14
CA GLY A 240 0.19 12.51 3.31
C GLY A 240 -1.31 12.72 3.58
N GLY A 241 -2.19 12.15 2.77
CA GLY A 241 -3.66 12.26 2.93
C GLY A 241 -4.20 13.61 2.51
N LEU A 242 -3.54 14.29 1.55
CA LEU A 242 -3.86 15.63 1.13
C LEU A 242 -4.96 15.67 0.07
N LYS A 243 -6.03 16.40 0.36
CA LYS A 243 -7.08 16.71 -0.60
C LYS A 243 -6.71 17.93 -1.46
N PRO A 244 -7.21 18.00 -2.70
CA PRO A 244 -7.14 19.23 -3.47
C PRO A 244 -7.62 20.43 -2.66
N GLY A 245 -6.88 21.54 -2.69
CA GLY A 245 -7.17 22.76 -1.94
C GLY A 245 -6.60 22.82 -0.52
N MET A 246 -6.13 21.71 0.06
CA MET A 246 -5.48 21.70 1.38
C MET A 246 -3.95 21.77 1.33
N SER A 247 -3.36 21.83 0.15
CA SER A 247 -1.91 21.75 -0.05
C SER A 247 -1.11 22.77 0.76
N ARG A 248 -1.63 24.00 0.91
CA ARG A 248 -0.95 25.04 1.69
C ARG A 248 -0.95 24.74 3.19
N GLU A 249 -2.08 24.33 3.73
CA GLU A 249 -2.20 24.02 5.16
C GLU A 249 -1.35 22.81 5.53
N ILE A 250 -1.21 21.88 4.62
CA ILE A 250 -0.48 20.64 4.87
C ILE A 250 1.01 20.80 4.70
N LEU A 251 1.47 21.57 3.74
CA LEU A 251 2.88 21.98 3.66
C LEU A 251 3.32 22.67 4.96
N LEU A 252 2.44 23.47 5.57
CA LEU A 252 2.73 24.15 6.83
C LEU A 252 2.65 23.23 8.05
N TYR A 253 1.67 22.32 8.09
CA TYR A 253 1.35 21.55 9.30
C TYR A 253 1.77 20.08 9.24
N ASN A 254 1.95 19.49 8.05
CA ASN A 254 2.26 18.08 7.87
C ASN A 254 3.58 17.81 7.12
N LYS A 255 4.40 18.84 6.85
CA LYS A 255 5.73 18.63 6.29
C LYS A 255 6.55 17.60 7.09
N ASP A 256 6.29 17.48 8.37
CA ASP A 256 6.97 16.54 9.25
C ASP A 256 6.48 15.09 9.07
N ARG A 257 5.32 14.89 8.44
CA ARG A 257 4.78 13.55 8.14
C ARG A 257 5.26 13.00 6.80
N VAL A 258 5.72 13.86 5.91
CA VAL A 258 6.16 13.48 4.58
C VAL A 258 7.68 13.44 4.56
N PHE A 259 8.23 12.24 4.43
CA PHE A 259 9.66 12.07 4.27
C PHE A 259 10.03 12.18 2.79
N ALA A 260 10.50 13.34 2.37
CA ALA A 260 10.95 13.58 0.99
C ALA A 260 12.22 14.44 0.95
N PHE A 261 13.09 14.16 -0.01
CA PHE A 261 14.32 14.92 -0.26
C PHE A 261 14.79 14.75 -1.72
N VAL A 262 15.71 15.59 -2.12
CA VAL A 262 16.43 15.48 -3.40
C VAL A 262 17.89 15.08 -3.12
N LEU A 263 18.38 14.08 -3.82
CA LEU A 263 19.79 13.69 -3.85
C LEU A 263 20.36 14.00 -5.23
N ALA A 264 21.17 15.05 -5.31
CA ALA A 264 21.84 15.46 -6.52
C ALA A 264 23.24 14.82 -6.58
N LEU A 265 23.45 13.99 -7.60
CA LEU A 265 24.69 13.25 -7.79
C LEU A 265 25.52 13.80 -8.96
N GLY A 266 26.80 14.00 -8.71
CA GLY A 266 27.75 14.54 -9.68
C GLY A 266 27.59 16.04 -9.90
N GLU A 267 28.16 16.54 -10.99
CA GLU A 267 28.17 17.98 -11.28
C GLU A 267 26.75 18.56 -11.41
N VAL A 268 26.50 19.69 -10.75
CA VAL A 268 25.19 20.34 -10.71
C VAL A 268 25.14 21.45 -11.76
N ASP A 269 24.28 21.29 -12.75
CA ASP A 269 23.97 22.29 -13.78
C ASP A 269 22.86 23.27 -13.34
N ASP A 270 22.61 24.30 -14.13
CA ASP A 270 21.60 25.33 -13.86
C ASP A 270 20.17 24.74 -13.69
N LEU A 271 19.87 23.61 -14.28
CA LEU A 271 18.56 22.98 -14.21
C LEU A 271 18.38 22.13 -12.95
N LYS A 272 19.39 21.39 -12.52
CA LYS A 272 19.41 20.75 -11.22
C LYS A 272 19.27 21.79 -10.11
N TYR A 273 19.92 22.94 -10.30
CA TYR A 273 19.80 24.07 -9.41
C TYR A 273 18.37 24.62 -9.31
N ALA A 274 17.72 24.83 -10.45
CA ALA A 274 16.33 25.29 -10.48
C ALA A 274 15.37 24.29 -9.84
N ALA A 275 15.56 23.00 -10.11
CA ALA A 275 14.79 21.92 -9.49
C ALA A 275 15.01 21.88 -7.97
N ALA A 276 16.23 22.07 -7.51
CA ALA A 276 16.57 22.16 -6.09
C ALA A 276 15.88 23.35 -5.42
N ALA A 277 15.91 24.52 -6.03
CA ALA A 277 15.21 25.71 -5.54
C ALA A 277 13.69 25.46 -5.43
N GLY A 278 13.12 24.74 -6.40
CA GLY A 278 11.72 24.29 -6.34
C GLY A 278 11.44 23.37 -5.16
N ALA A 279 12.28 22.36 -4.91
CA ALA A 279 12.12 21.43 -3.79
C ALA A 279 12.14 22.13 -2.44
N ILE A 280 13.00 23.14 -2.28
CA ILE A 280 13.11 23.94 -1.06
C ILE A 280 11.82 24.66 -0.75
N ASN A 281 11.11 25.18 -1.77
CA ASN A 281 9.82 25.85 -1.58
C ASN A 281 8.75 24.94 -0.98
N PHE A 282 8.85 23.62 -1.21
CA PHE A 282 8.00 22.61 -0.56
C PHE A 282 8.53 22.15 0.79
N GLY A 283 9.63 22.72 1.25
CA GLY A 283 10.26 22.32 2.49
C GLY A 283 11.03 21.01 2.39
N PHE A 284 11.41 20.57 1.18
CA PHE A 284 12.24 19.40 0.98
C PHE A 284 13.70 19.76 0.85
N PRO A 285 14.60 19.14 1.63
CA PRO A 285 16.03 19.41 1.53
C PRO A 285 16.63 18.82 0.25
N VAL A 286 17.69 19.47 -0.21
CA VAL A 286 18.53 19.00 -1.30
C VAL A 286 19.91 18.68 -0.77
N ILE A 287 20.36 17.46 -0.99
CA ILE A 287 21.69 17.00 -0.63
C ILE A 287 22.46 16.74 -1.94
N ALA A 288 23.66 17.29 -2.05
CA ALA A 288 24.53 17.06 -3.19
C ALA A 288 25.85 16.44 -2.77
N ASP A 289 26.33 15.49 -3.57
CA ASP A 289 27.63 14.84 -3.40
C ASP A 289 28.81 15.65 -3.95
N THR A 290 28.51 16.87 -4.39
CA THR A 290 29.48 17.85 -4.90
C THR A 290 29.32 19.21 -4.19
N VAL A 291 30.27 20.10 -4.40
CA VAL A 291 30.15 21.49 -3.90
C VAL A 291 29.08 22.19 -4.72
N ILE A 292 28.00 22.59 -4.05
CA ILE A 292 27.02 23.51 -4.63
C ILE A 292 27.50 24.94 -4.39
N PRO A 293 27.53 25.83 -5.40
CA PRO A 293 27.81 27.24 -5.19
C PRO A 293 26.87 27.81 -4.12
N GLU A 294 27.36 28.72 -3.28
CA GLU A 294 26.54 29.37 -2.25
C GLU A 294 25.25 29.94 -2.84
N ILE A 295 24.13 29.36 -2.43
CA ILE A 295 22.85 29.65 -3.04
C ILE A 295 21.92 30.35 -2.08
N LEU A 296 21.98 29.99 -0.80
CA LEU A 296 21.02 30.44 0.19
C LEU A 296 21.65 30.67 1.54
N PRO A 297 21.35 31.77 2.22
CA PRO A 297 21.60 31.89 3.64
C PRO A 297 20.68 30.92 4.39
N THR A 298 21.28 30.01 5.13
CA THR A 298 20.62 28.94 5.90
C THR A 298 19.85 29.43 7.14
N GLY A 299 19.81 30.72 7.38
CA GLY A 299 19.33 31.31 8.65
C GLY A 299 17.83 31.45 8.83
N VAL A 300 17.01 31.11 7.83
CA VAL A 300 15.55 31.41 7.87
C VAL A 300 14.68 30.20 8.24
N THR A 301 15.26 29.00 8.32
CA THR A 301 14.53 27.78 8.57
C THR A 301 15.17 26.93 9.66
N THR A 302 14.39 26.08 10.30
CA THR A 302 14.84 25.21 11.40
C THR A 302 15.71 24.03 10.96
N TYR A 303 15.97 23.88 9.65
CA TYR A 303 16.86 22.86 9.08
C TYR A 303 17.58 23.38 7.84
N GLU A 304 18.70 22.74 7.51
CA GLU A 304 19.45 23.04 6.30
C GLU A 304 18.67 22.58 5.08
N HIS A 305 18.36 23.49 4.16
CA HIS A 305 17.64 23.14 2.92
C HIS A 305 18.56 22.62 1.82
N VAL A 306 19.79 23.12 1.77
CA VAL A 306 20.79 22.70 0.80
C VAL A 306 22.06 22.30 1.54
N VAL A 307 22.47 21.06 1.36
CA VAL A 307 23.64 20.49 1.99
C VAL A 307 24.61 20.02 0.93
N SER A 308 25.76 20.67 0.86
CA SER A 308 26.90 20.17 0.07
C SER A 308 27.68 19.17 0.90
N MET A 309 27.82 17.95 0.38
CA MET A 309 28.58 16.87 0.98
C MET A 309 29.51 16.22 -0.06
N PRO A 310 30.56 16.92 -0.49
CA PRO A 310 31.44 16.43 -1.55
C PRO A 310 31.93 15.04 -1.25
N PHE A 311 31.74 14.11 -2.17
CA PHE A 311 31.96 12.68 -1.96
C PHE A 311 33.38 12.34 -1.52
N ASN A 312 34.38 13.08 -1.98
CA ASN A 312 35.78 12.95 -1.60
C ASN A 312 36.07 13.39 -0.14
N GLN A 313 35.20 14.22 0.45
CA GLN A 313 35.33 14.72 1.82
C GLN A 313 34.53 13.88 2.83
N ILE A 314 33.69 12.96 2.37
CA ILE A 314 32.95 12.07 3.25
C ILE A 314 33.95 11.10 3.91
N GLU A 315 33.90 11.01 5.23
CA GLU A 315 34.68 10.00 5.97
C GLU A 315 34.20 8.60 5.63
N GLY A 316 35.10 7.64 5.48
CA GLY A 316 34.80 6.25 5.21
C GLY A 316 36.04 5.51 4.74
N LYS A 317 36.10 4.21 5.03
CA LYS A 317 37.22 3.33 4.66
C LYS A 317 37.33 3.14 3.14
N ASP A 318 36.17 3.10 2.49
CA ASP A 318 36.01 2.93 1.06
C ASP A 318 34.83 3.73 0.51
N ASP A 319 34.61 3.68 -0.78
CA ASP A 319 33.54 4.40 -1.45
C ASP A 319 32.12 3.88 -1.08
N LEU A 320 32.00 2.63 -0.65
CA LEU A 320 30.71 2.07 -0.26
C LEU A 320 30.31 2.56 1.15
N GLU A 321 31.24 2.64 2.08
CA GLU A 321 30.98 3.27 3.39
C GLU A 321 30.65 4.76 3.23
N LYS A 322 31.33 5.46 2.33
CA LYS A 322 31.01 6.87 2.01
C LYS A 322 29.61 7.02 1.45
N ALA A 323 29.17 6.11 0.56
CA ALA A 323 27.82 6.11 0.02
C ALA A 323 26.76 5.90 1.12
N GLU A 324 27.02 5.00 2.06
CA GLU A 324 26.15 4.77 3.21
C GLU A 324 26.02 6.03 4.10
N ARG A 325 27.14 6.69 4.37
CA ARG A 325 27.16 7.95 5.14
C ARG A 325 26.43 9.09 4.41
N LEU A 326 26.55 9.15 3.09
CA LEU A 326 25.78 10.10 2.28
C LEU A 326 24.28 9.90 2.47
N VAL A 327 23.80 8.66 2.36
CA VAL A 327 22.39 8.31 2.62
C VAL A 327 22.00 8.64 4.06
N GLN A 328 22.84 8.29 5.03
CA GLN A 328 22.60 8.60 6.43
C GLN A 328 22.45 10.12 6.65
N LYS A 329 23.26 10.93 5.98
CA LYS A 329 23.15 12.39 6.04
C LYS A 329 21.81 12.90 5.47
N CYS A 330 21.33 12.31 4.38
CA CYS A 330 20.00 12.64 3.85
C CYS A 330 18.90 12.43 4.90
N ILE A 331 19.00 11.34 5.67
CA ILE A 331 18.06 11.02 6.74
C ILE A 331 18.15 12.05 7.88
N GLU A 332 19.37 12.36 8.32
CA GLU A 332 19.64 13.33 9.41
C GLU A 332 19.13 14.73 9.06
N VAL A 333 19.43 15.20 7.87
CA VAL A 333 18.99 16.52 7.39
C VAL A 333 17.48 16.61 7.38
N ARG A 334 16.80 15.52 7.02
CA ARG A 334 15.33 15.48 7.05
C ARG A 334 14.76 15.42 8.47
N GLY A 335 15.54 14.96 9.44
CA GLY A 335 15.19 14.97 10.87
C GLY A 335 14.16 13.91 11.28
N VAL A 336 13.95 12.88 10.47
CA VAL A 336 13.04 11.76 10.77
C VAL A 336 13.84 10.54 11.20
N LYS A 337 13.38 9.86 12.26
CA LYS A 337 13.97 8.58 12.64
C LYS A 337 13.54 7.50 11.64
N VAL A 338 14.50 6.93 10.95
CA VAL A 338 14.28 5.81 10.02
C VAL A 338 14.87 4.56 10.63
N LYS A 339 14.06 3.52 10.72
CA LYS A 339 14.47 2.21 11.19
C LYS A 339 15.03 1.39 10.03
N VAL A 340 16.18 0.81 10.22
CA VAL A 340 16.84 -0.07 9.24
C VAL A 340 16.84 -1.48 9.80
N SER A 341 16.26 -2.40 9.05
CA SER A 341 16.25 -3.82 9.42
C SER A 341 17.49 -4.52 8.89
N ASN A 342 18.18 -5.22 9.79
CA ASN A 342 19.30 -6.09 9.44
C ASN A 342 18.87 -7.55 9.57
N VAL A 343 18.65 -8.20 8.44
CA VAL A 343 18.25 -9.61 8.39
C VAL A 343 19.29 -10.37 7.57
N ASP A 344 19.79 -11.47 8.13
CA ASP A 344 20.78 -12.33 7.49
C ASP A 344 20.12 -13.29 6.50
N VAL A 345 19.92 -12.79 5.27
CA VAL A 345 19.36 -13.55 4.13
C VAL A 345 20.14 -13.25 2.85
N PRO A 346 20.19 -14.19 1.90
CA PRO A 346 21.01 -14.05 0.67
C PRO A 346 20.42 -13.08 -0.37
N VAL A 347 19.23 -12.56 -0.14
CA VAL A 347 18.55 -11.60 -1.03
C VAL A 347 18.46 -10.23 -0.36
N PRO A 348 18.28 -9.13 -1.09
CA PRO A 348 17.99 -7.83 -0.49
C PRO A 348 16.78 -7.90 0.42
N TYR A 349 16.83 -7.17 1.53
CA TYR A 349 15.75 -7.14 2.51
C TYR A 349 15.38 -5.69 2.86
N GLY A 350 14.09 -5.38 2.86
CA GLY A 350 13.56 -4.08 3.24
C GLY A 350 12.10 -3.91 2.86
N SER A 351 11.45 -2.87 3.34
CA SER A 351 10.04 -2.59 3.03
C SER A 351 9.78 -2.36 1.53
N ALA A 352 10.81 -2.01 0.79
CA ALA A 352 10.73 -1.82 -0.65
C ALA A 352 10.30 -3.08 -1.44
N PHE A 353 10.39 -4.24 -0.82
CA PHE A 353 10.05 -5.51 -1.45
C PHE A 353 8.69 -6.07 -1.00
N GLU A 354 7.99 -5.40 -0.08
CA GLU A 354 6.71 -5.87 0.46
C GLU A 354 5.59 -6.00 -0.60
N GLY A 355 5.74 -5.35 -1.74
CA GLY A 355 4.78 -5.39 -2.84
C GLY A 355 5.18 -6.27 -4.02
N GLU A 356 6.30 -6.97 -3.96
CA GLU A 356 6.75 -7.81 -5.06
C GLU A 356 5.73 -8.90 -5.39
N VAL A 357 5.47 -9.10 -6.70
CA VAL A 357 4.59 -10.15 -7.21
C VAL A 357 5.42 -11.18 -7.97
N VAL A 358 5.56 -12.36 -7.40
CA VAL A 358 6.22 -13.48 -8.07
C VAL A 358 5.25 -14.13 -9.05
N ARG A 359 5.55 -14.02 -10.35
CA ARG A 359 4.71 -14.55 -11.42
C ARG A 359 4.98 -16.00 -11.69
N LYS A 360 4.06 -16.65 -12.40
CA LYS A 360 4.21 -18.06 -12.77
C LYS A 360 5.47 -18.32 -13.61
N ALA A 361 5.88 -17.40 -14.47
CA ALA A 361 7.11 -17.52 -15.25
C ALA A 361 8.38 -17.49 -14.38
N ASP A 362 8.35 -16.73 -13.30
CA ASP A 362 9.48 -16.52 -12.39
C ASP A 362 9.41 -17.41 -11.14
N LEU A 363 8.39 -18.26 -11.06
CA LEU A 363 8.08 -19.07 -9.88
C LEU A 363 9.02 -20.26 -9.76
N ARG A 364 9.73 -20.36 -8.64
CA ARG A 364 10.48 -21.56 -8.25
C ARG A 364 9.58 -22.57 -7.54
N VAL A 365 8.84 -22.12 -6.54
CA VAL A 365 7.94 -22.96 -5.74
C VAL A 365 6.79 -22.12 -5.14
N GLU A 366 5.64 -22.78 -4.98
CA GLU A 366 4.44 -22.21 -4.35
C GLU A 366 4.05 -23.01 -3.12
N PHE A 367 3.65 -22.31 -2.05
CA PHE A 367 3.10 -22.92 -0.84
C PHE A 367 1.70 -22.33 -0.59
N GLY A 368 0.72 -23.18 -0.33
CA GLY A 368 -0.68 -22.75 -0.24
C GLY A 368 -1.34 -22.62 -1.61
N GLY A 369 -2.47 -21.95 -1.66
CA GLY A 369 -3.27 -21.79 -2.87
C GLY A 369 -4.04 -23.05 -3.27
N LYS A 370 -4.16 -23.32 -4.59
CA LYS A 370 -5.04 -24.39 -5.10
C LYS A 370 -4.48 -25.82 -4.90
N HIS A 371 -3.17 -25.98 -4.86
CA HIS A 371 -2.50 -27.29 -4.98
C HIS A 371 -1.75 -27.72 -3.73
N SER A 372 -1.66 -26.87 -2.74
CA SER A 372 -0.96 -27.13 -1.48
C SER A 372 -1.57 -26.29 -0.37
N ARG A 373 -1.14 -26.53 0.87
CA ARG A 373 -1.57 -25.78 2.04
C ARG A 373 -0.42 -25.06 2.68
N ALA A 374 -0.66 -23.81 3.11
CA ALA A 374 0.28 -23.05 3.92
C ALA A 374 -0.46 -22.46 5.11
N TYR A 375 0.21 -22.44 6.25
CA TYR A 375 -0.33 -21.79 7.44
C TYR A 375 0.77 -21.17 8.28
N GLU A 376 0.38 -20.21 9.09
CA GLU A 376 1.20 -19.55 10.10
C GLU A 376 0.57 -19.74 11.46
N PHE A 377 1.34 -20.12 12.43
CA PHE A 377 0.86 -20.33 13.79
C PHE A 377 1.84 -19.77 14.81
N LEU A 378 1.44 -18.73 15.50
CA LEU A 378 2.22 -18.13 16.57
C LEU A 378 1.64 -18.52 17.94
N GLN A 379 2.49 -19.04 18.80
CA GLN A 379 2.17 -19.42 20.16
C GLN A 379 3.04 -18.67 21.17
N MET A 380 2.43 -18.18 22.22
CA MET A 380 3.16 -17.78 23.41
C MET A 380 3.51 -19.01 24.24
N ALA A 381 4.73 -19.03 24.72
CA ALA A 381 5.24 -20.10 25.56
C ALA A 381 6.03 -19.51 26.76
N LYS A 382 6.35 -20.36 27.73
CA LYS A 382 7.18 -19.91 28.85
C LYS A 382 8.63 -19.68 28.42
N LEU A 383 9.34 -18.84 29.15
CA LEU A 383 10.74 -18.51 28.83
C LEU A 383 11.68 -19.72 28.79
N ASP A 384 11.40 -20.76 29.59
CA ASP A 384 12.18 -21.99 29.62
C ASP A 384 11.78 -23.00 28.51
N GLU A 385 10.66 -22.80 27.86
CA GLU A 385 10.15 -23.62 26.74
C GLU A 385 10.62 -23.11 25.36
N VAL A 386 11.23 -21.92 25.28
CA VAL A 386 11.68 -21.32 24.04
C VAL A 386 13.20 -21.17 24.05
N THR A 387 13.84 -21.70 23.01
CA THR A 387 15.25 -21.50 22.73
C THR A 387 15.40 -20.38 21.72
N ASP A 388 15.91 -19.24 22.18
CA ASP A 388 16.06 -18.08 21.30
C ASP A 388 17.01 -18.37 20.12
N GLY A 389 16.59 -17.96 18.91
CA GLY A 389 17.33 -18.17 17.67
C GLY A 389 17.32 -19.61 17.15
N LYS A 390 16.62 -20.55 17.80
CA LYS A 390 16.47 -21.90 17.25
C LYS A 390 15.55 -21.84 16.02
N ILE A 391 16.12 -22.19 14.86
CA ILE A 391 15.41 -22.32 13.59
C ILE A 391 15.56 -23.77 13.15
N GLU A 392 14.45 -24.43 12.84
CA GLU A 392 14.41 -25.86 12.54
C GLU A 392 13.49 -26.12 11.35
N LEU A 393 13.97 -26.84 10.35
CA LEU A 393 13.17 -27.39 9.25
C LEU A 393 12.88 -28.86 9.57
N VAL A 394 11.58 -29.19 9.72
CA VAL A 394 11.10 -30.57 9.91
C VAL A 394 10.44 -31.04 8.63
N GLY A 395 11.14 -31.92 7.93
CA GLY A 395 10.74 -32.41 6.62
C GLY A 395 11.78 -32.05 5.56
N LYS A 396 11.33 -31.88 4.31
CA LYS A 396 12.21 -31.59 3.16
C LYS A 396 12.12 -30.12 2.78
N GLY A 397 13.20 -29.56 2.25
CA GLY A 397 13.19 -28.30 1.54
C GLY A 397 12.48 -28.40 0.18
N PHE A 398 12.50 -27.34 -0.57
CA PHE A 398 11.87 -27.31 -1.90
C PHE A 398 12.84 -27.63 -3.04
N GLU A 399 14.06 -28.03 -2.75
CA GLU A 399 15.12 -28.28 -3.73
C GLU A 399 14.72 -29.38 -4.71
N ASP A 400 14.06 -30.43 -4.22
CA ASP A 400 13.59 -31.58 -5.01
C ASP A 400 12.24 -31.32 -5.73
N ILE A 401 11.59 -30.18 -5.48
CA ILE A 401 10.35 -29.84 -6.14
C ILE A 401 10.67 -29.27 -7.53
N PRO A 402 10.00 -29.72 -8.60
CA PRO A 402 10.19 -29.14 -9.93
C PRO A 402 9.88 -27.62 -9.93
N PRO A 403 10.54 -26.81 -10.76
CA PRO A 403 10.16 -25.41 -10.93
C PRO A 403 8.68 -25.25 -11.24
N GLN A 404 8.05 -24.24 -10.66
CA GLN A 404 6.60 -24.00 -10.69
C GLN A 404 5.77 -25.06 -9.94
N GLY A 405 6.40 -25.96 -9.20
CA GLY A 405 5.72 -26.92 -8.35
C GLY A 405 5.20 -26.31 -7.05
N SER A 406 4.43 -27.09 -6.32
CA SER A 406 3.86 -26.70 -5.03
C SER A 406 4.12 -27.74 -3.96
N MET A 407 4.19 -27.30 -2.71
CA MET A 407 4.27 -28.18 -1.54
C MET A 407 3.62 -27.52 -0.30
N ASP A 408 3.29 -28.35 0.66
CA ASP A 408 2.74 -27.89 1.93
C ASP A 408 3.83 -27.25 2.82
N VAL A 409 3.47 -26.21 3.57
CA VAL A 409 4.35 -25.59 4.56
C VAL A 409 3.57 -25.06 5.76
N GLY A 410 4.06 -25.35 6.95
CA GLY A 410 3.63 -24.72 8.19
C GLY A 410 4.77 -23.87 8.78
N ILE A 411 4.48 -22.64 9.15
CA ILE A 411 5.39 -21.76 9.86
C ILE A 411 4.90 -21.65 11.30
N VAL A 412 5.57 -22.38 12.20
CA VAL A 412 5.23 -22.45 13.62
C VAL A 412 6.23 -21.62 14.42
N ILE A 413 5.73 -20.61 15.12
CA ILE A 413 6.54 -19.66 15.86
C ILE A 413 6.19 -19.76 17.33
N LYS A 414 7.19 -19.99 18.17
CA LYS A 414 7.07 -19.86 19.62
C LYS A 414 7.76 -18.60 20.09
N VAL A 415 7.03 -17.76 20.80
CA VAL A 415 7.54 -16.52 21.39
C VAL A 415 7.40 -16.57 22.90
N ALA A 416 8.37 -16.00 23.60
CA ALA A 416 8.32 -15.84 25.05
C ALA A 416 8.86 -14.48 25.44
N GLY A 417 8.29 -13.88 26.50
CA GLY A 417 8.73 -12.62 27.02
C GLY A 417 8.16 -12.33 28.39
N ARG A 418 8.93 -11.65 29.24
CA ARG A 418 8.54 -11.32 30.62
C ARG A 418 7.33 -10.37 30.71
N GLN A 419 7.14 -9.56 29.69
CA GLN A 419 6.01 -8.61 29.59
C GLN A 419 4.92 -9.09 28.62
N MET A 420 5.03 -10.32 28.12
CA MET A 420 4.07 -10.89 27.18
C MET A 420 2.74 -11.15 27.87
N GLN A 421 1.65 -10.81 27.19
CA GLN A 421 0.28 -11.08 27.59
C GLN A 421 -0.42 -11.91 26.52
N GLN A 422 -1.37 -12.75 26.95
CA GLN A 422 -2.08 -13.68 26.06
C GLN A 422 -2.73 -13.01 24.84
N ASP A 423 -3.21 -11.78 25.00
CA ASP A 423 -3.87 -11.06 23.92
C ASP A 423 -2.92 -10.52 22.86
N PHE A 424 -1.61 -10.66 23.03
CA PHE A 424 -0.62 -10.17 22.08
C PHE A 424 -0.32 -11.16 20.94
N GLU A 425 -0.71 -12.43 21.06
CA GLU A 425 -0.49 -13.42 20.00
C GLU A 425 -1.00 -12.98 18.62
N PRO A 426 -2.28 -12.58 18.46
CA PRO A 426 -2.77 -12.19 17.15
C PRO A 426 -2.13 -10.92 16.62
N VAL A 427 -1.66 -10.03 17.50
CA VAL A 427 -0.94 -8.81 17.11
C VAL A 427 0.41 -9.16 16.48
N LEU A 428 1.15 -10.06 17.11
CA LEU A 428 2.44 -10.54 16.59
C LEU A 428 2.25 -11.40 15.33
N GLU A 429 1.26 -12.30 15.33
CA GLU A 429 0.93 -13.18 14.21
C GLU A 429 0.64 -12.37 12.92
N ARG A 430 -0.05 -11.23 13.04
CA ARG A 430 -0.35 -10.35 11.93
C ARG A 430 0.89 -9.77 11.23
N GLN A 431 2.04 -9.73 11.90
CA GLN A 431 3.27 -9.19 11.34
C GLN A 431 4.04 -10.20 10.48
N ILE A 432 3.74 -11.49 10.56
CA ILE A 432 4.51 -12.55 9.91
C ILE A 432 4.64 -12.30 8.42
N HIS A 433 3.53 -12.08 7.72
CA HIS A 433 3.56 -11.91 6.28
C HIS A 433 4.30 -10.64 5.86
N TYR A 434 4.22 -9.55 6.64
CA TYR A 434 4.97 -8.33 6.35
C TYR A 434 6.48 -8.53 6.51
N PHE A 435 6.87 -9.27 7.53
CA PHE A 435 8.26 -9.58 7.74
C PHE A 435 8.82 -10.44 6.62
N ILE A 436 8.07 -11.44 6.19
CA ILE A 436 8.47 -12.32 5.08
C ILE A 436 8.50 -11.57 3.74
N ASN A 437 7.53 -10.70 3.47
CA ASN A 437 7.47 -9.90 2.24
C ASN A 437 8.61 -8.87 2.12
N GLY A 438 9.34 -8.59 3.19
CA GLY A 438 10.51 -7.74 3.13
C GLY A 438 11.70 -8.35 2.38
N ALA A 439 11.65 -9.62 2.00
CA ALA A 439 12.71 -10.29 1.22
C ALA A 439 12.42 -10.21 -0.28
N SER A 440 13.42 -9.71 -1.06
CA SER A 440 13.30 -9.61 -2.52
C SER A 440 13.10 -10.99 -3.17
N GLY A 441 12.13 -11.08 -4.07
CA GLY A 441 11.76 -12.32 -4.76
C GLY A 441 10.86 -13.25 -3.93
N ILE A 442 10.31 -12.78 -2.83
CA ILE A 442 9.35 -13.51 -1.98
C ILE A 442 8.01 -12.78 -2.02
N GLN A 443 6.95 -13.50 -2.35
CA GLN A 443 5.58 -13.01 -2.25
C GLN A 443 4.85 -13.81 -1.19
N HIS A 444 4.30 -13.12 -0.19
CA HIS A 444 3.47 -13.72 0.84
C HIS A 444 2.14 -12.96 0.93
N VAL A 445 1.04 -13.65 0.72
CA VAL A 445 -0.32 -13.10 0.75
C VAL A 445 -1.15 -13.92 1.73
N GLY A 446 -2.08 -13.27 2.39
CA GLY A 446 -2.92 -13.91 3.40
C GLY A 446 -2.23 -14.03 4.75
N GLN A 447 -2.77 -14.88 5.59
CA GLN A 447 -2.33 -15.11 6.95
C GLN A 447 -3.01 -16.36 7.53
N ARG A 448 -2.58 -16.83 8.67
CA ARG A 448 -3.16 -18.02 9.33
C ARG A 448 -3.17 -19.21 8.35
N ASP A 449 -4.26 -19.95 8.30
CA ASP A 449 -4.43 -21.13 7.43
C ASP A 449 -4.86 -20.81 5.99
N ILE A 450 -4.92 -19.52 5.62
CA ILE A 450 -5.11 -19.04 4.25
C ILE A 450 -3.85 -18.38 3.68
N ALA A 451 -2.68 -18.65 4.24
CA ALA A 451 -1.41 -18.16 3.75
C ALA A 451 -1.10 -18.71 2.34
N TRP A 452 -0.50 -17.85 1.51
CA TRP A 452 -0.07 -18.20 0.17
C TRP A 452 1.28 -17.55 -0.10
N ILE A 453 2.31 -18.38 -0.30
CA ILE A 453 3.69 -17.93 -0.39
C ILE A 453 4.29 -18.39 -1.71
N ARG A 454 5.04 -17.52 -2.38
CA ARG A 454 5.81 -17.83 -3.58
C ARG A 454 7.26 -17.42 -3.42
N ILE A 455 8.15 -18.28 -3.87
CA ILE A 455 9.59 -17.98 -3.98
C ILE A 455 9.93 -17.93 -5.45
N SER A 456 10.62 -16.85 -5.87
CA SER A 456 11.09 -16.68 -7.25
C SER A 456 12.32 -17.55 -7.55
N ASN A 457 12.55 -17.85 -8.86
CA ASN A 457 13.79 -18.47 -9.30
C ASN A 457 15.01 -17.64 -8.89
N ALA A 458 14.95 -16.32 -9.06
CA ALA A 458 16.04 -15.41 -8.72
C ALA A 458 16.43 -15.45 -7.23
N ALA A 459 15.45 -15.60 -6.33
CA ALA A 459 15.71 -15.73 -4.89
C ALA A 459 16.35 -17.09 -4.57
N ALA A 460 15.82 -18.18 -5.14
CA ALA A 460 16.34 -19.53 -4.94
C ALA A 460 17.79 -19.67 -5.49
N ASP A 461 18.07 -19.09 -6.66
CA ASP A 461 19.41 -19.11 -7.27
C ASP A 461 20.45 -18.36 -6.42
N LYS A 462 20.01 -17.37 -5.63
CA LYS A 462 20.84 -16.69 -4.62
C LYS A 462 21.01 -17.49 -3.31
N GLY A 463 20.39 -18.66 -3.22
CA GLY A 463 20.48 -19.55 -2.07
C GLY A 463 19.40 -19.35 -1.02
N PHE A 464 18.30 -18.62 -1.33
CA PHE A 464 17.17 -18.50 -0.41
C PHE A 464 16.48 -19.86 -0.23
N ASN A 465 16.27 -20.27 1.03
CA ASN A 465 15.62 -21.52 1.40
C ASN A 465 14.62 -21.29 2.55
N LEU A 466 13.94 -22.35 2.98
CA LEU A 466 12.87 -22.24 3.99
C LEU A 466 13.36 -21.78 5.37
N GLU A 467 14.59 -22.07 5.75
CA GLU A 467 15.15 -21.64 7.04
C GLU A 467 15.29 -20.10 7.11
N HIS A 468 15.42 -19.44 5.96
CA HIS A 468 15.49 -17.98 5.92
C HIS A 468 14.19 -17.31 6.38
N PHE A 469 13.03 -17.95 6.27
CA PHE A 469 11.81 -17.46 6.91
C PHE A 469 11.99 -17.36 8.44
N GLY A 470 12.60 -18.38 9.03
CA GLY A 470 12.93 -18.35 10.46
C GLY A 470 13.88 -17.23 10.85
N ARG A 471 14.93 -16.98 10.05
CA ARG A 471 15.89 -15.89 10.29
C ARG A 471 15.22 -14.53 10.19
N ILE A 472 14.38 -14.33 9.20
CA ILE A 472 13.59 -13.10 9.05
C ILE A 472 12.72 -12.87 10.29
N LEU A 473 11.93 -13.87 10.66
CA LEU A 473 11.00 -13.78 11.79
C LEU A 473 11.72 -13.53 13.12
N HIS A 474 12.80 -14.25 13.39
CA HIS A 474 13.60 -14.04 14.58
C HIS A 474 14.14 -12.60 14.67
N ALA A 475 14.80 -12.13 13.60
CA ALA A 475 15.38 -10.79 13.58
C ALA A 475 14.30 -9.69 13.74
N ARG A 476 13.18 -9.84 13.02
CA ARG A 476 12.14 -8.83 12.99
C ARG A 476 11.30 -8.78 14.27
N PHE A 477 10.99 -9.91 14.88
CA PHE A 477 10.28 -9.91 16.17
C PHE A 477 11.13 -9.25 17.28
N HIS A 478 12.42 -9.52 17.31
CA HIS A 478 13.33 -8.83 18.26
C HIS A 478 13.44 -7.33 17.96
N GLU A 479 13.50 -6.97 16.68
CA GLU A 479 13.65 -5.57 16.28
C GLU A 479 12.39 -4.74 16.56
N ASP A 480 11.21 -5.25 16.19
CA ASP A 480 9.97 -4.50 16.26
C ASP A 480 9.25 -4.67 17.61
N PHE A 481 9.43 -5.79 18.28
CA PHE A 481 8.72 -6.16 19.50
C PHE A 481 9.64 -6.51 20.68
N GLY A 482 10.92 -6.14 20.63
CA GLY A 482 11.87 -6.45 21.69
C GLY A 482 11.51 -5.91 23.08
N ALA A 483 10.56 -4.98 23.18
CA ALA A 483 10.00 -4.55 24.46
C ALA A 483 9.16 -5.64 25.16
N ILE A 484 8.55 -6.56 24.39
CA ILE A 484 7.65 -7.61 24.89
C ILE A 484 8.12 -9.03 24.53
N VAL A 485 8.96 -9.19 23.52
CA VAL A 485 9.50 -10.47 23.04
C VAL A 485 10.96 -10.60 23.47
N ASP A 486 11.22 -11.52 24.39
CA ASP A 486 12.59 -11.84 24.85
C ASP A 486 13.20 -12.99 24.05
N LYS A 487 12.39 -13.92 23.53
CA LYS A 487 12.86 -15.11 22.80
C LYS A 487 11.92 -15.48 21.66
N VAL A 488 12.50 -15.94 20.56
CA VAL A 488 11.79 -16.40 19.35
C VAL A 488 12.41 -17.71 18.87
N GLN A 489 11.57 -18.71 18.67
CA GLN A 489 11.94 -19.99 18.05
C GLN A 489 11.01 -20.26 16.88
N VAL A 490 11.54 -20.70 15.74
CA VAL A 490 10.76 -20.95 14.53
C VAL A 490 10.98 -22.39 14.06
N THR A 491 9.88 -23.10 13.80
CA THR A 491 9.89 -24.41 13.20
C THR A 491 9.14 -24.33 11.88
N ILE A 492 9.81 -24.66 10.78
CA ILE A 492 9.21 -24.80 9.46
C ILE A 492 8.84 -26.27 9.28
N VAL A 493 7.58 -26.57 9.00
CA VAL A 493 7.05 -27.92 8.94
C VAL A 493 6.61 -28.25 7.52
N THR A 494 7.27 -29.22 6.90
CA THR A 494 6.93 -29.76 5.59
C THR A 494 6.72 -31.27 5.62
N GLU A 495 6.92 -31.92 6.79
CA GLU A 495 6.59 -33.33 6.99
C GLU A 495 5.06 -33.49 7.07
N PRO A 496 4.41 -34.31 6.22
CA PRO A 496 2.95 -34.31 6.05
C PRO A 496 2.16 -34.59 7.32
N GLY A 497 2.62 -35.55 8.14
CA GLY A 497 1.91 -35.93 9.36
C GLY A 497 1.91 -34.83 10.41
N LEU A 498 3.09 -34.26 10.64
CA LEU A 498 3.27 -33.16 11.58
C LEU A 498 2.63 -31.86 11.06
N HIS A 499 2.68 -31.62 9.73
CA HIS A 499 1.99 -30.48 9.11
C HIS A 499 0.49 -30.50 9.41
N ALA A 500 -0.19 -31.64 9.22
CA ALA A 500 -1.61 -31.80 9.52
C ALA A 500 -1.91 -31.59 11.01
N GLU A 501 -1.10 -32.18 11.89
CA GLU A 501 -1.27 -32.03 13.35
C GLU A 501 -1.19 -30.55 13.79
N TRP A 502 -0.20 -29.81 13.31
CA TRP A 502 -0.05 -28.40 13.66
C TRP A 502 -1.13 -27.51 13.06
N LEU A 503 -1.63 -27.84 11.85
CA LEU A 503 -2.74 -27.11 11.24
C LEU A 503 -4.00 -27.21 12.09
N GLU A 504 -4.34 -28.40 12.59
CA GLU A 504 -5.48 -28.56 13.48
C GLU A 504 -5.30 -27.81 14.81
N LYS A 505 -4.11 -27.82 15.40
CA LYS A 505 -3.80 -27.02 16.59
C LYS A 505 -3.95 -25.51 16.31
N ALA A 506 -3.49 -25.05 15.15
CA ALA A 506 -3.60 -23.65 14.75
C ALA A 506 -5.07 -23.23 14.61
N ARG A 507 -5.88 -24.03 13.90
CA ARG A 507 -7.32 -23.78 13.75
C ARG A 507 -8.05 -23.73 15.08
N ALA A 508 -7.77 -24.68 15.96
CA ALA A 508 -8.36 -24.69 17.30
C ALA A 508 -8.00 -23.43 18.11
N ALA A 509 -6.77 -22.90 17.96
CA ALA A 509 -6.36 -21.67 18.62
C ALA A 509 -7.07 -20.43 18.03
N TYR A 510 -7.25 -20.37 16.71
CA TYR A 510 -7.99 -19.26 16.07
C TYR A 510 -9.46 -19.25 16.53
N ASP A 511 -10.10 -20.39 16.54
CA ASP A 511 -11.48 -20.53 17.01
C ASP A 511 -11.60 -20.15 18.49
N TYR A 512 -10.68 -20.60 19.33
CA TYR A 512 -10.66 -20.21 20.74
C TYR A 512 -10.56 -18.70 20.94
N ARG A 513 -9.70 -18.02 20.19
CA ARG A 513 -9.56 -16.55 20.27
C ARG A 513 -10.88 -15.83 19.96
N ASN A 514 -11.62 -16.29 18.96
CA ASN A 514 -12.89 -15.71 18.57
C ASN A 514 -14.01 -16.05 19.57
N LYS A 515 -14.03 -17.28 20.12
CA LYS A 515 -14.99 -17.71 21.14
C LYS A 515 -14.88 -16.91 22.45
N ARG A 516 -13.74 -16.28 22.73
CA ARG A 516 -13.57 -15.39 23.91
C ARG A 516 -14.49 -14.16 23.88
N LEU A 517 -15.07 -13.82 22.73
CA LEU A 517 -16.01 -12.71 22.58
C LEU A 517 -17.48 -13.15 22.71
N ALA A 518 -17.78 -14.44 22.86
CA ALA A 518 -19.16 -14.96 22.79
C ALA A 518 -20.15 -14.28 23.76
N ASP A 519 -19.68 -13.86 24.94
CA ASP A 519 -20.48 -13.21 25.96
C ASP A 519 -20.39 -11.68 25.92
N LEU A 520 -19.67 -11.11 24.99
CA LEU A 520 -19.48 -9.68 24.85
C LEU A 520 -20.30 -9.14 23.67
N THR A 521 -21.13 -8.14 23.96
CA THR A 521 -21.98 -7.51 22.96
C THR A 521 -21.61 -6.04 22.78
N ASP A 522 -21.99 -5.46 21.65
CA ASP A 522 -21.74 -4.07 21.32
C ASP A 522 -22.32 -3.11 22.37
N SER A 523 -23.44 -3.50 23.01
CA SER A 523 -24.07 -2.73 24.09
C SER A 523 -23.34 -2.78 25.44
N LYS A 524 -22.38 -3.68 25.60
CA LYS A 524 -21.61 -3.86 26.85
C LYS A 524 -20.28 -3.12 26.87
N VAL A 525 -19.96 -2.40 25.81
CA VAL A 525 -18.69 -1.67 25.68
C VAL A 525 -18.94 -0.18 25.41
N ASP A 526 -18.03 0.65 25.88
CA ASP A 526 -18.11 2.11 25.70
C ASP A 526 -17.31 2.59 24.47
N GLU A 527 -16.56 1.68 23.86
CA GLU A 527 -15.70 1.98 22.71
C GLU A 527 -15.58 0.80 21.76
N PHE A 528 -15.54 1.10 20.47
CA PHE A 528 -15.08 0.20 19.41
C PHE A 528 -13.63 0.50 19.08
N TYR A 529 -13.08 -0.21 18.11
CA TYR A 529 -11.71 0.06 17.63
C TYR A 529 -11.70 0.26 16.13
N SER A 530 -10.86 1.19 15.68
CA SER A 530 -10.52 1.30 14.27
C SER A 530 -9.50 0.24 13.87
N CYS A 531 -9.44 -0.06 12.57
CA CYS A 531 -8.30 -0.74 11.98
C CYS A 531 -7.94 -0.03 10.66
N THR A 532 -6.75 0.56 10.59
CA THR A 532 -6.29 1.31 9.43
C THR A 532 -5.25 0.55 8.59
N LEU A 533 -4.95 -0.70 8.93
CA LEU A 533 -3.96 -1.53 8.22
C LEU A 533 -4.21 -1.62 6.71
N CYS A 534 -5.46 -1.63 6.29
CA CYS A 534 -5.85 -1.75 4.89
C CYS A 534 -5.98 -0.40 4.17
N GLN A 535 -5.78 0.73 4.84
CA GLN A 535 -5.83 2.06 4.21
C GLN A 535 -4.67 2.27 3.23
N SER A 536 -3.61 1.50 3.35
CA SER A 536 -2.56 1.43 2.33
C SER A 536 -3.05 0.90 0.98
N PHE A 537 -4.09 0.05 0.97
CA PHE A 537 -4.71 -0.48 -0.25
C PHE A 537 -5.94 0.32 -0.68
N ALA A 538 -6.64 0.91 0.28
CA ALA A 538 -7.88 1.65 0.09
C ALA A 538 -7.88 2.84 1.07
N PRO A 539 -7.35 4.01 0.71
CA PRO A 539 -7.12 5.14 1.62
C PRO A 539 -8.37 5.62 2.35
N ASN A 540 -9.52 5.47 1.71
CA ASN A 540 -10.81 5.85 2.29
C ASN A 540 -11.50 4.70 3.04
N HIS A 541 -10.80 3.56 3.19
CA HIS A 541 -11.37 2.41 3.87
C HIS A 541 -11.56 2.70 5.36
N VAL A 542 -12.79 2.48 5.82
CA VAL A 542 -13.18 2.60 7.23
C VAL A 542 -13.48 1.20 7.74
N CYS A 543 -12.65 0.71 8.65
CA CYS A 543 -12.90 -0.54 9.35
C CYS A 543 -13.11 -0.25 10.83
N VAL A 544 -14.33 -0.49 11.30
CA VAL A 544 -14.71 -0.42 12.72
C VAL A 544 -14.91 -1.84 13.22
N VAL A 545 -14.20 -2.20 14.27
CA VAL A 545 -14.23 -3.52 14.90
C VAL A 545 -14.94 -3.41 16.23
N SER A 546 -16.02 -4.15 16.39
CA SER A 546 -16.79 -4.23 17.62
C SER A 546 -16.79 -5.65 18.18
N PRO A 547 -17.28 -5.90 19.40
CA PRO A 547 -17.45 -7.26 19.93
C PRO A 547 -18.21 -8.20 19.01
N GLU A 548 -19.28 -7.71 18.37
CA GLU A 548 -20.16 -8.51 17.50
C GLU A 548 -19.82 -8.41 16.02
N ARG A 549 -18.83 -7.60 15.65
CA ARG A 549 -18.34 -7.46 14.27
C ARG A 549 -16.82 -7.41 14.20
N LEU A 550 -16.23 -8.47 13.69
CA LEU A 550 -14.80 -8.56 13.44
C LEU A 550 -14.35 -7.64 12.31
N GLY A 551 -13.04 -7.43 12.22
CA GLY A 551 -12.41 -6.90 11.01
C GLY A 551 -12.77 -7.74 9.79
N LEU A 552 -12.89 -7.10 8.64
CA LEU A 552 -13.31 -7.74 7.38
C LEU A 552 -12.38 -8.89 6.95
N CYS A 553 -11.12 -8.80 7.32
CA CYS A 553 -10.11 -9.84 7.05
C CYS A 553 -10.26 -11.11 7.91
N GLY A 554 -11.18 -11.12 8.88
CA GLY A 554 -11.33 -12.21 9.83
C GLY A 554 -10.19 -12.35 10.84
N ALA A 555 -9.13 -11.54 10.73
CA ALA A 555 -7.92 -11.71 11.54
C ALA A 555 -7.94 -10.94 12.87
N TYR A 556 -8.67 -9.84 12.92
CA TYR A 556 -8.77 -9.00 14.11
C TYR A 556 -10.18 -9.03 14.69
N ASN A 557 -10.28 -9.36 15.96
CA ASN A 557 -11.46 -9.16 16.75
C ASN A 557 -11.27 -7.92 17.68
N TRP A 558 -12.27 -7.60 18.47
CA TRP A 558 -12.24 -6.42 19.36
C TRP A 558 -11.14 -6.51 20.42
N LEU A 559 -10.89 -7.70 21.00
CA LEU A 559 -9.80 -7.92 21.97
C LEU A 559 -8.43 -7.75 21.32
N ASP A 560 -8.27 -8.21 20.09
CA ASP A 560 -7.02 -8.09 19.33
C ASP A 560 -6.71 -6.61 19.03
N CYS A 561 -7.72 -5.82 18.66
CA CYS A 561 -7.56 -4.39 18.45
C CYS A 561 -7.19 -3.66 19.75
N LYS A 562 -7.81 -4.03 20.88
CA LYS A 562 -7.50 -3.50 22.20
C LYS A 562 -6.06 -3.81 22.61
N ALA A 563 -5.61 -5.04 22.39
CA ALA A 563 -4.23 -5.44 22.63
C ALA A 563 -3.24 -4.70 21.74
N SER A 564 -3.57 -4.56 20.44
CA SER A 564 -2.76 -3.79 19.49
C SER A 564 -2.59 -2.34 19.93
N PHE A 565 -3.64 -1.68 20.39
CA PHE A 565 -3.57 -0.33 20.94
C PHE A 565 -2.71 -0.27 22.21
N SER A 566 -2.81 -1.27 23.07
CA SER A 566 -1.99 -1.34 24.30
C SER A 566 -0.48 -1.46 23.99
N ILE A 567 -0.11 -2.20 22.94
CA ILE A 567 1.27 -2.35 22.48
C ILE A 567 1.76 -1.08 21.80
N ASN A 568 0.94 -0.51 20.91
CA ASN A 568 1.28 0.65 20.13
C ASN A 568 0.12 1.67 20.10
N PRO A 569 0.08 2.61 21.08
CA PRO A 569 -0.98 3.62 21.19
C PRO A 569 -1.08 4.57 19.98
N THR A 570 -0.06 4.64 19.15
CA THR A 570 -0.03 5.41 17.89
C THR A 570 -0.20 4.52 16.66
N GLY A 571 -0.50 3.26 16.86
CA GLY A 571 -0.65 2.25 15.81
C GLY A 571 -1.99 2.30 15.06
N PRO A 572 -2.24 1.29 14.22
CA PRO A 572 -3.39 1.27 13.32
C PRO A 572 -4.75 1.05 14.02
N ASN A 573 -4.73 0.57 15.24
CA ASN A 573 -5.94 0.32 16.01
C ASN A 573 -6.12 1.41 17.07
N GLN A 574 -7.11 2.27 16.88
CA GLN A 574 -7.41 3.38 17.81
C GLN A 574 -8.79 3.20 18.43
N PRO A 575 -8.97 3.54 19.70
CA PRO A 575 -10.28 3.47 20.34
C PRO A 575 -11.24 4.51 19.74
N ILE A 576 -12.45 4.07 19.45
CA ILE A 576 -13.56 4.90 18.96
C ILE A 576 -14.59 5.00 20.08
N LYS A 577 -14.66 6.12 20.77
CA LYS A 577 -15.69 6.38 21.77
C LYS A 577 -17.05 6.45 21.09
N LEU A 578 -17.99 5.63 21.53
CA LEU A 578 -19.30 5.49 20.86
C LEU A 578 -20.13 6.77 20.88
N GLY A 579 -20.12 7.47 21.99
CA GLY A 579 -20.95 8.66 22.15
C GLY A 579 -22.45 8.33 22.15
N LYS A 580 -23.25 9.21 21.55
CA LYS A 580 -24.69 9.02 21.44
C LYS A 580 -25.03 7.94 20.42
N GLN A 581 -25.88 6.99 20.78
CA GLN A 581 -26.49 6.07 19.83
C GLN A 581 -27.57 6.83 19.03
N LEU A 582 -27.44 6.85 17.72
CA LEU A 582 -28.30 7.59 16.79
C LEU A 582 -29.45 6.70 16.26
N ASP A 583 -29.15 5.43 15.98
CA ASP A 583 -30.10 4.42 15.57
C ASP A 583 -29.63 3.03 16.04
N GLU A 584 -30.41 2.43 16.93
CA GLU A 584 -30.08 1.12 17.52
C GLU A 584 -30.22 -0.01 16.52
N LYS A 585 -31.26 0.02 15.67
CA LYS A 585 -31.57 -1.03 14.70
C LYS A 585 -30.48 -1.13 13.65
N LYS A 586 -30.01 0.01 13.14
CA LYS A 586 -29.00 0.09 12.09
C LYS A 586 -27.56 0.13 12.63
N GLY A 587 -27.40 0.33 13.93
CA GLY A 587 -26.09 0.43 14.57
C GLY A 587 -25.35 1.71 14.20
N TYR A 588 -26.02 2.86 14.29
CA TYR A 588 -25.37 4.16 14.16
C TYR A 588 -25.01 4.74 15.52
N TRP A 589 -23.75 5.13 15.65
CA TRP A 589 -23.25 5.91 16.79
C TRP A 589 -22.57 7.18 16.30
N GLN A 590 -22.68 8.24 17.12
CA GLN A 590 -22.01 9.50 16.82
C GLN A 590 -20.51 9.30 16.60
N GLY A 591 -19.84 8.57 17.49
CA GLY A 591 -18.40 8.37 17.41
C GLY A 591 -17.96 7.53 16.22
N THR A 592 -18.73 6.53 15.76
CA THR A 592 -18.40 5.78 14.54
C THR A 592 -18.53 6.66 13.30
N ASN A 593 -19.53 7.54 13.25
CA ASN A 593 -19.71 8.47 12.15
C ASN A 593 -18.62 9.55 12.12
N ASP A 594 -18.26 10.09 13.29
CA ASP A 594 -17.14 11.05 13.41
C ASP A 594 -15.82 10.40 12.96
N TYR A 595 -15.56 9.16 13.40
CA TYR A 595 -14.40 8.40 12.92
C TYR A 595 -14.46 8.13 11.41
N ALA A 596 -15.60 7.70 10.89
CA ALA A 596 -15.77 7.41 9.48
C ALA A 596 -15.44 8.64 8.61
N LYS A 597 -15.93 9.80 9.02
CA LYS A 597 -15.68 11.06 8.33
C LYS A 597 -14.19 11.44 8.34
N ILE A 598 -13.52 11.29 9.47
CA ILE A 598 -12.09 11.60 9.61
C ILE A 598 -11.26 10.54 8.91
N GLY A 599 -11.50 9.26 9.19
CA GLY A 599 -10.70 8.13 8.69
C GLY A 599 -10.82 7.91 7.17
N SER A 600 -11.93 8.33 6.56
CA SER A 600 -12.15 8.28 5.11
C SER A 600 -11.81 9.61 4.40
N HIS A 601 -11.20 10.57 5.09
CA HIS A 601 -10.95 11.90 4.55
C HIS A 601 -12.23 12.62 4.06
N GLY A 602 -13.38 12.34 4.71
CA GLY A 602 -14.69 12.92 4.40
C GLY A 602 -15.42 12.31 3.20
N VAL A 603 -14.93 11.20 2.66
CA VAL A 603 -15.63 10.43 1.60
C VAL A 603 -16.81 9.67 2.20
N VAL A 604 -16.65 9.12 3.41
CA VAL A 604 -17.68 8.40 4.15
C VAL A 604 -18.10 9.26 5.34
N ASN A 605 -19.38 9.62 5.42
CA ASN A 605 -19.89 10.44 6.52
C ASN A 605 -20.56 9.62 7.61
N GLU A 606 -21.17 8.49 7.24
CA GLU A 606 -21.91 7.61 8.14
C GLU A 606 -21.61 6.15 7.84
N VAL A 607 -21.58 5.32 8.86
CA VAL A 607 -21.41 3.88 8.74
C VAL A 607 -22.45 3.17 9.60
N SER A 608 -23.27 2.34 8.95
CA SER A 608 -24.13 1.38 9.65
C SER A 608 -23.31 0.14 10.01
N MET A 609 -23.39 -0.25 11.28
CA MET A 609 -22.74 -1.46 11.75
C MET A 609 -23.54 -2.73 11.37
N TYR A 610 -24.86 -2.61 11.14
CA TYR A 610 -25.77 -3.75 11.02
C TYR A 610 -26.63 -3.78 9.75
N SER A 611 -26.39 -2.87 8.80
CA SER A 611 -27.06 -2.87 7.49
C SER A 611 -26.08 -3.08 6.34
N ILE A 612 -26.53 -3.85 5.34
CA ILE A 612 -25.86 -3.95 4.04
C ILE A 612 -26.46 -2.94 3.03
N MET A 613 -27.67 -2.48 3.26
CA MET A 613 -28.39 -1.62 2.32
C MET A 613 -28.13 -0.14 2.56
N GLU A 614 -27.98 0.30 3.80
CA GLU A 614 -27.84 1.71 4.16
C GLU A 614 -26.48 1.99 4.77
N ASN A 615 -25.68 2.82 4.12
CA ASN A 615 -24.32 3.20 4.54
C ASN A 615 -23.48 2.01 5.05
N PRO A 616 -23.34 0.93 4.26
CA PRO A 616 -22.58 -0.22 4.70
C PRO A 616 -21.12 0.16 4.97
N MET A 617 -20.44 -0.62 5.79
CA MET A 617 -19.01 -0.43 5.99
C MET A 617 -18.28 -0.64 4.66
N THR A 618 -17.28 0.19 4.38
CA THR A 618 -16.43 0.04 3.21
C THR A 618 -15.62 -1.25 3.27
N ALA A 619 -15.12 -1.72 2.14
CA ALA A 619 -14.21 -2.86 2.07
C ALA A 619 -12.93 -2.52 1.30
N CYS A 620 -11.82 -3.12 1.69
CA CYS A 620 -10.53 -2.92 1.01
C CYS A 620 -10.31 -3.91 -0.13
N GLY A 621 -10.71 -5.17 0.04
CA GLY A 621 -10.43 -6.31 -0.82
C GLY A 621 -9.86 -7.51 -0.05
N CYS A 622 -9.40 -7.31 1.19
CA CYS A 622 -8.86 -8.34 2.07
C CYS A 622 -9.95 -8.87 3.01
N PHE A 623 -10.96 -9.52 2.48
CA PHE A 623 -12.05 -10.14 3.24
C PHE A 623 -12.13 -11.63 3.01
N GLU A 624 -12.68 -12.36 3.97
CA GLU A 624 -12.86 -13.81 3.88
C GLU A 624 -14.08 -14.18 3.03
N CYS A 625 -15.14 -13.37 3.12
CA CYS A 625 -16.38 -13.61 2.40
C CYS A 625 -16.91 -12.31 1.79
N ILE A 626 -17.68 -12.45 0.72
CA ILE A 626 -18.49 -11.36 0.15
C ILE A 626 -19.95 -11.69 0.38
N VAL A 627 -20.69 -10.73 0.94
CA VAL A 627 -22.14 -10.75 1.02
C VAL A 627 -22.68 -9.82 -0.07
N MET A 628 -23.55 -10.34 -0.92
CA MET A 628 -24.13 -9.56 -2.03
C MET A 628 -25.62 -9.82 -2.14
N LEU A 629 -26.37 -8.74 -2.31
CA LEU A 629 -27.80 -8.76 -2.59
C LEU A 629 -28.09 -9.46 -3.93
N ILE A 630 -29.08 -10.33 -3.93
CA ILE A 630 -29.76 -10.84 -5.13
C ILE A 630 -31.21 -10.30 -5.10
N PRO A 631 -31.48 -9.23 -5.83
CA PRO A 631 -32.76 -8.53 -5.75
C PRO A 631 -33.96 -9.43 -6.04
N GLU A 632 -33.85 -10.28 -7.05
CA GLU A 632 -34.90 -11.20 -7.49
C GLU A 632 -35.28 -12.22 -6.40
N ALA A 633 -34.32 -12.60 -5.58
CA ALA A 633 -34.53 -13.54 -4.47
C ALA A 633 -34.87 -12.86 -3.14
N ASN A 634 -34.94 -11.52 -3.11
CA ASN A 634 -35.15 -10.73 -1.89
C ASN A 634 -34.20 -11.14 -0.75
N GLY A 635 -32.97 -11.49 -1.09
CA GLY A 635 -32.01 -12.05 -0.15
C GLY A 635 -30.56 -11.79 -0.57
N VAL A 636 -29.63 -12.34 0.18
CA VAL A 636 -28.20 -12.21 -0.06
C VAL A 636 -27.53 -13.54 -0.33
N MET A 637 -26.56 -13.54 -1.22
CA MET A 637 -25.60 -14.65 -1.34
C MET A 637 -24.35 -14.37 -0.51
N VAL A 638 -23.72 -15.43 -0.04
CA VAL A 638 -22.47 -15.40 0.73
C VAL A 638 -21.42 -16.23 0.00
N VAL A 639 -20.40 -15.58 -0.51
CA VAL A 639 -19.36 -16.22 -1.34
C VAL A 639 -18.07 -16.31 -0.56
N SER A 640 -17.51 -17.51 -0.39
CA SER A 640 -16.21 -17.71 0.25
C SER A 640 -15.06 -17.29 -0.66
N ARG A 641 -13.99 -16.76 -0.07
CA ARG A 641 -12.73 -16.51 -0.78
C ARG A 641 -12.13 -17.78 -1.40
N GLU A 642 -12.39 -18.95 -0.81
CA GLU A 642 -11.89 -20.23 -1.30
C GLU A 642 -12.71 -20.80 -2.47
N ASP A 643 -13.89 -20.22 -2.74
CA ASP A 643 -14.76 -20.63 -3.83
C ASP A 643 -14.35 -19.96 -5.15
N THR A 644 -14.08 -20.79 -6.14
CA THR A 644 -13.73 -20.33 -7.51
C THR A 644 -14.85 -20.57 -8.51
N SER A 645 -15.99 -21.07 -8.06
CA SER A 645 -17.15 -21.38 -8.90
C SER A 645 -17.88 -20.11 -9.37
N MET A 646 -18.80 -20.29 -10.31
CA MET A 646 -19.72 -19.25 -10.73
C MET A 646 -20.86 -19.16 -9.73
N THR A 647 -21.16 -17.95 -9.28
CA THR A 647 -22.29 -17.68 -8.38
C THR A 647 -23.59 -17.46 -9.19
N PRO A 648 -24.77 -17.51 -8.55
CA PRO A 648 -26.03 -17.18 -9.21
C PRO A 648 -26.05 -15.80 -9.89
N ALA A 649 -25.27 -14.85 -9.40
CA ALA A 649 -25.11 -13.54 -10.03
C ALA A 649 -24.26 -13.54 -11.33
N GLY A 650 -23.80 -14.71 -11.80
CA GLY A 650 -22.96 -14.84 -12.98
C GLY A 650 -21.55 -14.32 -12.81
N MET A 651 -21.05 -14.24 -11.59
CA MET A 651 -19.73 -13.72 -11.24
C MET A 651 -18.98 -14.69 -10.32
N THR A 652 -17.66 -14.69 -10.47
CA THR A 652 -16.77 -15.40 -9.51
C THR A 652 -16.45 -14.53 -8.31
N PHE A 653 -15.91 -15.10 -7.24
CA PHE A 653 -15.41 -14.33 -6.10
C PHE A 653 -14.47 -13.20 -6.51
N SER A 654 -13.54 -13.45 -7.43
CA SER A 654 -12.57 -12.42 -7.88
C SER A 654 -13.23 -11.22 -8.54
N THR A 655 -14.29 -11.44 -9.34
CA THR A 655 -15.06 -10.37 -9.96
C THR A 655 -15.84 -9.58 -8.92
N LEU A 656 -16.49 -10.26 -7.98
CA LEU A 656 -17.23 -9.65 -6.87
C LEU A 656 -16.31 -8.85 -5.94
N ALA A 657 -15.09 -9.32 -5.72
CA ALA A 657 -14.10 -8.62 -4.90
C ALA A 657 -13.73 -7.25 -5.50
N GLY A 658 -13.71 -7.14 -6.83
CA GLY A 658 -13.51 -5.86 -7.51
C GLY A 658 -14.66 -4.86 -7.30
N ILE A 659 -15.89 -5.34 -7.09
CA ILE A 659 -17.07 -4.51 -6.82
C ILE A 659 -17.12 -4.11 -5.33
N ALA A 660 -16.82 -5.06 -4.44
CA ALA A 660 -16.91 -4.88 -2.99
C ALA A 660 -15.75 -4.07 -2.39
N GLY A 661 -14.61 -4.01 -3.08
CA GLY A 661 -13.38 -3.41 -2.57
C GLY A 661 -13.23 -1.91 -2.84
N GLY A 662 -12.01 -1.39 -2.64
CA GLY A 662 -11.65 -0.03 -3.04
C GLY A 662 -12.00 1.08 -2.04
N GLY A 663 -12.48 0.77 -0.84
CA GLY A 663 -12.79 1.76 0.19
C GLY A 663 -14.06 2.57 -0.08
N LEU A 664 -14.95 2.07 -0.91
CA LEU A 664 -16.25 2.68 -1.21
C LEU A 664 -17.38 2.02 -0.39
N GLN A 665 -18.42 2.77 -0.12
CA GLN A 665 -19.69 2.22 0.36
C GLN A 665 -20.52 1.78 -0.85
N THR A 666 -20.85 0.50 -0.92
CA THR A 666 -21.64 -0.08 -2.01
C THR A 666 -22.89 -0.73 -1.42
N PRO A 667 -24.05 -0.04 -1.40
CA PRO A 667 -25.29 -0.64 -0.92
C PRO A 667 -25.57 -1.96 -1.61
N GLY A 668 -25.94 -2.97 -0.82
CA GLY A 668 -26.17 -4.33 -1.31
C GLY A 668 -24.92 -5.19 -1.47
N VAL A 669 -23.70 -4.67 -1.24
CA VAL A 669 -22.46 -5.46 -1.34
C VAL A 669 -21.53 -5.15 -0.17
N MET A 670 -21.01 -6.16 0.49
CA MET A 670 -20.11 -6.00 1.64
C MET A 670 -19.09 -7.14 1.73
N GLY A 671 -17.81 -6.81 1.91
CA GLY A 671 -16.80 -7.77 2.34
C GLY A 671 -16.89 -7.98 3.86
N VAL A 672 -16.75 -9.22 4.33
CA VAL A 672 -16.86 -9.55 5.75
C VAL A 672 -15.89 -10.68 6.15
N GLY A 673 -15.56 -10.75 7.44
CA GLY A 673 -14.99 -11.96 8.04
C GLY A 673 -16.08 -13.01 8.29
N LYS A 674 -15.75 -14.29 8.10
CA LYS A 674 -16.72 -15.38 8.18
C LYS A 674 -17.47 -15.46 9.54
N PHE A 675 -16.81 -15.11 10.64
CA PHE A 675 -17.46 -15.12 11.96
C PHE A 675 -18.53 -14.03 12.14
N TYR A 676 -18.55 -13.00 11.29
CA TYR A 676 -19.67 -12.05 11.31
C TYR A 676 -20.98 -12.69 10.85
N LEU A 677 -20.93 -13.72 10.01
CA LEU A 677 -22.10 -14.45 9.53
C LEU A 677 -22.92 -15.09 10.68
N ILE A 678 -22.25 -15.49 11.75
CA ILE A 678 -22.89 -16.12 12.91
C ILE A 678 -23.29 -15.13 14.01
N SER A 679 -22.92 -13.85 13.86
CA SER A 679 -23.30 -12.80 14.81
C SER A 679 -24.82 -12.53 14.77
N PRO A 680 -25.46 -12.30 15.91
CA PRO A 680 -26.84 -11.79 15.97
C PRO A 680 -27.01 -10.46 15.23
N LYS A 681 -25.94 -9.73 15.02
CA LYS A 681 -25.91 -8.44 14.33
C LYS A 681 -25.66 -8.54 12.82
N PHE A 682 -25.43 -9.76 12.29
CA PHE A 682 -25.23 -9.95 10.85
C PHE A 682 -26.42 -9.42 10.05
N ILE A 683 -26.21 -8.31 9.33
CA ILE A 683 -27.22 -7.56 8.56
C ILE A 683 -28.61 -7.51 9.24
N SER A 684 -28.62 -7.39 10.57
CA SER A 684 -29.84 -7.51 11.38
C SER A 684 -30.86 -6.42 11.06
N ALA A 685 -30.43 -5.25 10.61
CA ALA A 685 -31.31 -4.18 10.17
C ALA A 685 -32.14 -4.55 8.92
N ASP A 686 -31.58 -5.42 8.07
CA ASP A 686 -32.14 -5.85 6.79
C ASP A 686 -32.82 -7.23 6.86
N GLY A 687 -32.86 -7.86 8.02
CA GLY A 687 -33.55 -9.14 8.25
C GLY A 687 -32.66 -10.31 8.69
N GLY A 688 -31.37 -10.09 8.87
CA GLY A 688 -30.43 -11.02 9.47
C GLY A 688 -30.14 -12.26 8.64
N PHE A 689 -29.72 -13.35 9.32
CA PHE A 689 -29.33 -14.59 8.67
C PHE A 689 -30.42 -15.22 7.80
N LYS A 690 -31.70 -14.96 8.09
CA LYS A 690 -32.85 -15.41 7.29
C LYS A 690 -32.89 -14.87 5.85
N ARG A 691 -32.06 -13.87 5.54
CA ARG A 691 -31.86 -13.33 4.18
C ARG A 691 -30.85 -14.11 3.34
N VAL A 692 -30.12 -15.05 3.93
CA VAL A 692 -29.11 -15.83 3.18
C VAL A 692 -29.80 -16.86 2.31
N VAL A 693 -29.83 -16.64 1.00
CA VAL A 693 -30.49 -17.49 0.00
C VAL A 693 -29.53 -18.46 -0.69
N TRP A 694 -28.24 -18.10 -0.70
CA TRP A 694 -27.17 -18.91 -1.30
C TRP A 694 -25.88 -18.75 -0.50
N MET A 695 -25.12 -19.83 -0.31
CA MET A 695 -23.86 -19.83 0.40
C MET A 695 -22.91 -20.86 -0.19
N SER A 696 -21.65 -20.49 -0.45
CA SER A 696 -20.63 -21.44 -0.91
C SER A 696 -20.57 -22.70 -0.03
N SER A 697 -20.55 -23.88 -0.65
CA SER A 697 -20.56 -25.16 0.06
C SER A 697 -19.40 -25.29 1.06
N VAL A 698 -18.24 -24.74 0.71
CA VAL A 698 -17.06 -24.73 1.60
C VAL A 698 -17.33 -24.00 2.92
N LEU A 699 -18.13 -22.92 2.93
CA LEU A 699 -18.54 -22.24 4.16
C LEU A 699 -19.54 -23.09 4.97
N LYS A 700 -20.53 -23.68 4.30
CA LYS A 700 -21.51 -24.56 4.95
C LYS A 700 -20.85 -25.74 5.66
N GLU A 701 -19.78 -26.29 5.05
CA GLU A 701 -19.04 -27.43 5.61
C GLU A 701 -18.09 -26.99 6.71
N THR A 702 -17.29 -25.95 6.51
CA THR A 702 -16.27 -25.53 7.49
C THR A 702 -16.84 -24.85 8.71
N MET A 703 -18.05 -24.28 8.64
CA MET A 703 -18.75 -23.60 9.73
C MET A 703 -20.06 -24.32 10.11
N SER A 704 -20.18 -25.62 9.81
CA SER A 704 -21.42 -26.36 9.96
C SER A 704 -22.03 -26.28 11.36
N ASP A 705 -21.22 -26.42 12.40
CA ASP A 705 -21.70 -26.43 13.79
C ASP A 705 -22.14 -25.05 14.25
N GLU A 706 -21.36 -24.01 13.89
CA GLU A 706 -21.68 -22.62 14.19
C GLU A 706 -22.94 -22.16 13.44
N LEU A 707 -23.09 -22.54 12.18
CA LEU A 707 -24.27 -22.19 11.38
C LEU A 707 -25.53 -22.90 11.87
N LYS A 708 -25.44 -24.17 12.29
CA LYS A 708 -26.55 -24.87 12.94
C LYS A 708 -26.98 -24.19 14.23
N ALA A 709 -26.01 -23.76 15.05
CA ALA A 709 -26.32 -23.01 16.27
C ALA A 709 -27.06 -21.67 15.97
N VAL A 710 -26.71 -21.00 14.85
CA VAL A 710 -27.47 -19.83 14.38
C VAL A 710 -28.89 -20.19 13.97
N CYS A 711 -29.08 -21.27 13.24
CA CYS A 711 -30.40 -21.75 12.83
C CYS A 711 -31.28 -22.11 14.04
N GLU A 712 -30.71 -22.78 15.05
CA GLU A 712 -31.39 -23.08 16.33
C GLU A 712 -31.76 -21.80 17.10
N ARG A 713 -30.81 -20.86 17.23
CA ARG A 713 -31.03 -19.55 17.86
C ARG A 713 -32.20 -18.80 17.21
N ASP A 714 -32.24 -18.80 15.86
CA ASP A 714 -33.21 -18.02 15.07
C ASP A 714 -34.55 -18.79 14.90
N GLY A 715 -34.67 -19.99 15.51
CA GLY A 715 -35.91 -20.77 15.61
C GLY A 715 -36.27 -21.56 14.36
N ASP A 716 -35.35 -21.82 13.45
CA ASP A 716 -35.51 -22.69 12.27
C ASP A 716 -34.29 -23.62 12.14
N PRO A 717 -34.24 -24.74 12.87
CA PRO A 717 -33.08 -25.65 12.86
C PRO A 717 -32.71 -26.20 11.49
N ASP A 718 -33.69 -26.32 10.60
CA ASP A 718 -33.53 -26.86 9.25
C ASP A 718 -33.22 -25.76 8.21
N PHE A 719 -32.97 -24.52 8.65
CA PHE A 719 -32.80 -23.39 7.75
C PHE A 719 -31.58 -23.54 6.83
N LEU A 720 -30.50 -24.19 7.31
CA LEU A 720 -29.30 -24.41 6.52
C LEU A 720 -29.57 -25.25 5.25
N ASP A 721 -30.54 -26.14 5.29
CA ASP A 721 -30.94 -26.99 4.14
C ASP A 721 -31.76 -26.17 3.10
N LYS A 722 -32.32 -25.04 3.49
CA LYS A 722 -33.04 -24.12 2.59
C LYS A 722 -32.11 -23.22 1.81
N ILE A 723 -30.85 -23.02 2.26
CA ILE A 723 -29.85 -22.23 1.59
C ILE A 723 -29.24 -23.05 0.46
N ALA A 724 -29.29 -22.53 -0.80
CA ALA A 724 -28.62 -23.15 -1.95
C ALA A 724 -27.10 -23.02 -1.90
N ASP A 725 -26.39 -23.78 -2.71
CA ASP A 725 -24.96 -23.66 -2.96
C ASP A 725 -24.61 -24.01 -4.43
N GLU A 726 -23.35 -23.88 -4.82
CA GLU A 726 -22.87 -24.07 -6.21
C GLU A 726 -23.11 -25.49 -6.77
N ARG A 727 -23.36 -26.46 -5.91
CA ARG A 727 -23.66 -27.84 -6.31
C ARG A 727 -25.09 -28.00 -6.84
N ASN A 728 -25.98 -27.11 -6.42
CA ASN A 728 -27.40 -27.17 -6.72
C ASN A 728 -27.87 -26.03 -7.63
N VAL A 729 -27.25 -24.85 -7.52
CA VAL A 729 -27.73 -23.59 -8.09
C VAL A 729 -26.56 -22.74 -8.56
N THR A 730 -26.59 -22.41 -9.85
CA THR A 730 -25.57 -21.58 -10.50
C THR A 730 -26.16 -20.37 -11.25
N THR A 731 -27.48 -20.28 -11.33
CA THR A 731 -28.21 -19.18 -11.97
C THR A 731 -29.30 -18.62 -11.06
N VAL A 732 -29.79 -17.40 -11.35
CA VAL A 732 -30.88 -16.78 -10.59
C VAL A 732 -32.19 -17.57 -10.75
N ASP A 733 -32.48 -18.07 -11.94
CA ASP A 733 -33.72 -18.86 -12.18
C ASP A 733 -33.72 -20.17 -11.39
N GLU A 734 -32.58 -20.88 -11.36
CA GLU A 734 -32.42 -22.06 -10.50
C GLU A 734 -32.55 -21.72 -9.01
N LEU A 735 -32.02 -20.56 -8.61
CA LEU A 735 -32.12 -20.08 -7.22
C LEU A 735 -33.59 -19.87 -6.84
N LEU A 736 -34.36 -19.15 -7.67
CA LEU A 736 -35.77 -18.91 -7.39
C LEU A 736 -36.56 -20.20 -7.27
N ALA A 737 -36.35 -21.15 -8.19
CA ALA A 737 -36.99 -22.46 -8.14
C ALA A 737 -36.61 -23.24 -6.86
N TRP A 738 -35.34 -23.16 -6.44
CA TRP A 738 -34.88 -23.77 -5.19
C TRP A 738 -35.57 -23.17 -3.96
N LEU A 739 -35.62 -21.82 -3.87
CA LEU A 739 -36.23 -21.12 -2.75
C LEU A 739 -37.72 -21.40 -2.61
N GLU A 740 -38.44 -21.50 -3.73
CA GLU A 740 -39.85 -21.88 -3.75
C GLU A 740 -40.03 -23.33 -3.26
N ALA A 741 -39.23 -24.28 -3.78
CA ALA A 741 -39.31 -25.68 -3.43
C ALA A 741 -39.01 -25.94 -1.94
N HIS A 742 -38.14 -25.13 -1.32
CA HIS A 742 -37.74 -25.26 0.07
C HIS A 742 -38.48 -24.31 1.02
N ASN A 743 -39.47 -23.56 0.52
CA ASN A 743 -40.24 -22.56 1.30
C ASN A 743 -39.31 -21.57 2.04
N HIS A 744 -38.36 -20.98 1.32
CA HIS A 744 -37.38 -20.11 1.93
C HIS A 744 -38.04 -18.80 2.41
N PRO A 745 -37.80 -18.37 3.67
CA PRO A 745 -38.50 -17.23 4.27
C PRO A 745 -38.26 -15.89 3.57
N ALA A 746 -37.12 -15.70 2.91
CA ALA A 746 -36.79 -14.45 2.20
C ALA A 746 -37.87 -14.04 1.18
N LEU A 747 -38.54 -15.00 0.53
CA LEU A 747 -39.58 -14.72 -0.45
C LEU A 747 -40.83 -14.05 0.17
N ALA A 748 -41.10 -14.31 1.45
CA ALA A 748 -42.23 -13.77 2.19
C ALA A 748 -41.90 -12.53 3.06
N MET A 749 -40.62 -12.18 3.17
CA MET A 749 -40.18 -11.01 3.95
C MET A 749 -40.42 -9.72 3.17
N GLU A 750 -40.47 -8.59 3.87
CA GLU A 750 -40.49 -7.24 3.28
C GLU A 750 -39.34 -7.05 2.29
N ALA A 751 -39.55 -6.33 1.19
CA ALA A 751 -38.50 -6.06 0.20
C ALA A 751 -37.31 -5.34 0.81
N MET A 752 -36.10 -5.74 0.43
CA MET A 752 -34.87 -5.11 0.93
C MET A 752 -34.58 -3.77 0.27
N PHE A 753 -35.19 -3.42 -0.85
CA PHE A 753 -34.93 -2.20 -1.63
C PHE A 753 -36.20 -1.66 -2.30
#